data_37db4ce4c6698025621e8106c9e11908
#
_entry.id   37db4ce4c6698025621e8106c9e11908
#
_cell.length_a   1.000
_cell.length_b   1.000
_cell.length_c   1.000
_cell.angle_alpha   90.00
_cell.angle_beta   90.00
_cell.angle_gamma   90.00
#
_symmetry.space_group_name_H-M   'P 1'
#
loop_
_entity.id
_entity.type
_entity.pdbx_description
1 polymer ?
#
loop_
_entity_poly.entity_id
_entity_poly.type
_entity_poly.pdbx_seq_one_letter_code
_entity_poly.pdbx_strand_id
1 'polypeptide(L)'
;MRKIYISIFTAFFASSLGVNAQSLLSPRTQLMLKKGSITRSAYNSTEETTAFVTLMDGKTTTLRTSLAKLAEMAENGQVKRISITGRPQQMLDVAKEETGHADVLSGKSLSQPFTGSGVVVGIVDSGFDYCHEAFCGKHGRLRIARVWEQGTESFEGCSAPQAFGYGIEMTSEEAIRRGKADCETNSHGTHVAAIAAGSSAFLDGKYSGCAPDAEIVLVALDLNSSTLADISNGVRYIFDYAEKVGKPCVVNLSLGNHDGPHDGTSDFDRLADEMQGPGRIIVGAAGNHRKDKFHISRSFLSPDDAPLRTFISFKQKPTSDDISSFVQLWAEKDMDMEVSLSAYSLFQNREMVSEVIYPIEGTKTVKLGSYATGTIEVAAEKNPNNEKLSLFLDSRISTIRNNYGIVLTVKPKSAGKVDIWADNIYLALESKDVEGFTAPASESTIAEVGGTGKRIVTAGAYVTRTDYNSSVLPDESLGALGSFSSCGPTADGRTKPEITAPGCFIISAVSSFDSSGTKIPAASNETSGRVYEYGYQMGTSMAAPFVAGVVATMLQAAPQLSPEVVKDILSTSARSDSFASSLPNSSWGYGKIDALAALSRTLELTDIRNVTNDSAFMPALTVNPDMLSLSFLADAANVSVALRSAEGTCLSSIRLNNVAAGSSQCIPLSSFPSGVYLLTISSGSNVKTVKFGK
;
A
#
# COMPACT_ATOMS: atom_id res chain seq x y z
N MET A 1 -66.90 0.84 -9.09
CA MET A 1 -66.78 -0.37 -8.28
C MET A 1 -65.46 -1.16 -8.43
N ARG A 2 -64.65 -0.97 -9.49
CA ARG A 2 -63.35 -1.70 -9.65
C ARG A 2 -62.16 -1.13 -8.84
N LYS A 3 -62.23 0.11 -8.35
CA LYS A 3 -61.10 0.72 -7.59
C LYS A 3 -61.08 0.42 -6.09
N ILE A 4 -62.21 -0.01 -5.53
CA ILE A 4 -62.36 -0.28 -4.09
C ILE A 4 -61.88 -1.70 -3.73
N TYR A 5 -62.01 -2.68 -4.66
CA TYR A 5 -61.56 -4.05 -4.40
C TYR A 5 -60.04 -4.23 -4.38
N ILE A 6 -59.29 -3.38 -5.10
CA ILE A 6 -57.80 -3.48 -5.14
C ILE A 6 -57.16 -2.91 -3.87
N SER A 7 -57.77 -1.89 -3.25
CA SER A 7 -57.27 -1.32 -2.00
C SER A 7 -57.51 -2.21 -0.78
N ILE A 8 -58.58 -3.01 -0.79
CA ILE A 8 -58.91 -3.95 0.30
C ILE A 8 -57.96 -5.17 0.24
N PHE A 9 -57.56 -5.62 -0.96
CA PHE A 9 -56.64 -6.77 -1.10
C PHE A 9 -55.22 -6.42 -0.67
N THR A 10 -54.76 -5.19 -0.89
CA THR A 10 -53.42 -4.73 -0.47
C THR A 10 -53.32 -4.51 1.05
N ALA A 11 -54.39 -4.07 1.67
CA ALA A 11 -54.47 -3.90 3.14
C ALA A 11 -54.62 -5.27 3.87
N PHE A 12 -55.28 -6.25 3.24
CA PHE A 12 -55.42 -7.60 3.80
C PHE A 12 -54.12 -8.40 3.81
N PHE A 13 -53.24 -8.22 2.78
CA PHE A 13 -51.95 -8.89 2.72
C PHE A 13 -50.91 -8.36 3.73
N ALA A 14 -51.04 -7.09 4.11
CA ALA A 14 -50.16 -6.50 5.13
C ALA A 14 -50.61 -6.81 6.57
N SER A 15 -51.88 -7.19 6.76
CA SER A 15 -52.44 -7.49 8.08
C SER A 15 -52.63 -8.98 8.39
N SER A 16 -52.48 -9.87 7.41
CA SER A 16 -52.71 -11.33 7.57
C SER A 16 -51.42 -12.15 7.76
N LEU A 17 -50.26 -11.56 7.72
CA LEU A 17 -49.05 -12.19 8.26
C LEU A 17 -49.17 -12.20 9.80
N GLY A 18 -49.90 -13.19 10.32
CA GLY A 18 -50.04 -13.41 11.74
C GLY A 18 -48.68 -13.55 12.40
N VAL A 19 -48.60 -13.18 13.68
CA VAL A 19 -47.37 -13.17 14.52
C VAL A 19 -46.54 -14.45 14.35
N ASN A 20 -47.15 -15.57 14.00
CA ASN A 20 -46.48 -16.86 13.74
C ASN A 20 -45.77 -16.94 12.37
N ALA A 21 -46.25 -16.26 11.33
CA ALA A 21 -45.62 -16.30 10.00
C ALA A 21 -44.36 -15.39 9.95
N GLN A 22 -44.30 -14.36 10.76
CA GLN A 22 -43.12 -13.46 10.85
C GLN A 22 -41.88 -14.16 11.42
N SER A 23 -42.03 -15.16 12.30
CA SER A 23 -40.92 -15.94 12.84
C SER A 23 -40.32 -16.97 11.84
N LEU A 24 -41.05 -17.31 10.79
CA LEU A 24 -40.61 -18.27 9.76
C LEU A 24 -39.79 -17.65 8.65
N LEU A 25 -39.78 -16.32 8.55
CA LEU A 25 -39.05 -15.56 7.53
C LEU A 25 -37.82 -14.89 8.12
N SER A 26 -36.68 -15.00 7.44
CA SER A 26 -35.52 -14.22 7.87
C SER A 26 -35.81 -12.71 7.79
N PRO A 27 -35.16 -11.85 8.59
CA PRO A 27 -35.43 -10.39 8.60
C PRO A 27 -35.29 -9.76 7.21
N ARG A 28 -34.31 -10.18 6.43
CA ARG A 28 -34.12 -9.73 5.05
C ARG A 28 -35.27 -10.13 4.15
N THR A 29 -35.76 -11.38 4.27
CA THR A 29 -36.91 -11.88 3.50
C THR A 29 -38.18 -11.11 3.83
N GLN A 30 -38.40 -10.79 5.12
CA GLN A 30 -39.54 -9.95 5.56
C GLN A 30 -39.48 -8.55 4.91
N LEU A 31 -38.33 -7.93 4.90
CA LEU A 31 -38.14 -6.62 4.28
C LEU A 31 -38.29 -6.64 2.76
N MET A 32 -37.84 -7.70 2.09
CA MET A 32 -38.01 -7.86 0.64
C MET A 32 -39.51 -8.03 0.27
N LEU A 33 -40.25 -8.83 1.00
CA LEU A 33 -41.69 -9.00 0.79
C LEU A 33 -42.43 -7.68 1.07
N LYS A 34 -42.04 -6.92 2.11
CA LYS A 34 -42.63 -5.62 2.42
C LYS A 34 -42.33 -4.58 1.34
N LYS A 35 -41.12 -4.54 0.78
CA LYS A 35 -40.77 -3.65 -0.35
C LYS A 35 -41.49 -4.06 -1.64
N GLY A 36 -41.63 -5.34 -1.92
CA GLY A 36 -42.40 -5.85 -3.06
C GLY A 36 -43.88 -5.45 -2.99
N SER A 37 -44.46 -5.32 -1.79
CA SER A 37 -45.84 -4.83 -1.63
C SER A 37 -45.99 -3.31 -1.87
N ILE A 38 -44.90 -2.52 -1.78
CA ILE A 38 -44.88 -1.07 -2.00
C ILE A 38 -44.63 -0.70 -3.47
N THR A 39 -43.83 -1.50 -4.19
CA THR A 39 -43.54 -1.30 -5.62
C THR A 39 -44.39 -2.30 -6.45
N ARG A 40 -45.47 -1.80 -7.06
CA ARG A 40 -46.37 -2.56 -7.93
C ARG A 40 -45.68 -3.38 -9.05
N SER A 41 -44.41 -3.09 -9.36
CA SER A 41 -43.61 -3.74 -10.37
C SER A 41 -43.06 -5.12 -9.94
N ALA A 42 -42.79 -5.33 -8.67
CA ALA A 42 -42.18 -6.59 -8.17
C ALA A 42 -43.21 -7.71 -7.91
N TYR A 43 -44.48 -7.36 -7.75
CA TYR A 43 -45.54 -8.34 -7.45
C TYR A 43 -46.15 -9.01 -8.69
N ASN A 44 -45.97 -8.42 -9.87
CA ASN A 44 -46.40 -8.97 -11.16
C ASN A 44 -45.26 -9.57 -11.99
N SER A 45 -44.04 -9.63 -11.42
CA SER A 45 -42.93 -10.23 -12.14
C SER A 45 -42.98 -11.75 -12.01
N THR A 46 -42.94 -12.41 -13.14
CA THR A 46 -42.63 -13.83 -13.27
C THR A 46 -41.18 -14.11 -12.87
N GLU A 47 -40.50 -13.15 -12.25
CA GLU A 47 -39.12 -13.26 -11.82
C GLU A 47 -39.00 -14.23 -10.65
N GLU A 48 -38.32 -15.33 -10.90
CA GLU A 48 -38.02 -16.33 -9.90
C GLU A 48 -36.80 -15.94 -9.09
N THR A 49 -36.85 -16.16 -7.79
CA THR A 49 -35.69 -16.04 -6.88
C THR A 49 -35.40 -17.39 -6.25
N THR A 50 -34.14 -17.62 -5.91
CA THR A 50 -33.72 -18.81 -5.17
C THR A 50 -33.64 -18.49 -3.67
N ALA A 51 -34.36 -19.32 -2.87
CA ALA A 51 -34.38 -19.19 -1.41
C ALA A 51 -33.87 -20.46 -0.74
N PHE A 52 -33.28 -20.34 0.43
CA PHE A 52 -33.11 -21.46 1.34
C PHE A 52 -34.45 -21.73 2.04
N VAL A 53 -34.92 -22.97 1.97
CA VAL A 53 -36.17 -23.42 2.57
C VAL A 53 -35.84 -24.56 3.53
N THR A 54 -36.16 -24.36 4.81
CA THR A 54 -36.04 -25.41 5.82
C THR A 54 -37.43 -26.08 5.95
N LEU A 55 -37.49 -27.36 5.61
CA LEU A 55 -38.71 -28.16 5.68
C LEU A 55 -39.08 -28.48 7.14
N MET A 56 -40.29 -29.00 7.34
CA MET A 56 -40.80 -29.33 8.67
C MET A 56 -40.00 -30.43 9.38
N ASP A 57 -39.33 -31.31 8.63
CA ASP A 57 -38.39 -32.32 9.14
C ASP A 57 -37.03 -31.75 9.58
N GLY A 58 -36.79 -30.45 9.39
CA GLY A 58 -35.55 -29.74 9.72
C GLY A 58 -34.50 -29.75 8.62
N LYS A 59 -34.71 -30.41 7.49
CA LYS A 59 -33.80 -30.44 6.35
C LYS A 59 -33.89 -29.12 5.59
N THR A 60 -32.74 -28.49 5.33
CA THR A 60 -32.64 -27.29 4.51
C THR A 60 -32.30 -27.65 3.08
N THR A 61 -33.05 -27.10 2.14
CA THR A 61 -32.84 -27.22 0.69
C THR A 61 -32.95 -25.85 0.02
N THR A 62 -32.63 -25.77 -1.27
CA THR A 62 -32.83 -24.56 -2.08
C THR A 62 -34.06 -24.75 -2.96
N LEU A 63 -34.86 -23.70 -3.10
CA LEU A 63 -36.01 -23.66 -3.99
C LEU A 63 -35.99 -22.39 -4.83
N ARG A 64 -36.10 -22.54 -6.15
CA ARG A 64 -36.24 -21.43 -7.09
C ARG A 64 -37.71 -21.27 -7.46
N THR A 65 -38.27 -20.12 -7.08
CA THR A 65 -39.68 -19.80 -7.35
C THR A 65 -39.94 -18.31 -7.14
N SER A 66 -41.17 -17.84 -7.42
CA SER A 66 -41.56 -16.46 -7.22
C SER A 66 -41.69 -16.09 -5.73
N LEU A 67 -41.51 -14.82 -5.41
CA LEU A 67 -41.71 -14.28 -4.05
C LEU A 67 -43.12 -14.57 -3.53
N ALA A 68 -44.14 -14.52 -4.41
CA ALA A 68 -45.52 -14.83 -4.06
C ALA A 68 -45.68 -16.26 -3.59
N LYS A 69 -45.03 -17.20 -4.26
CA LYS A 69 -45.08 -18.63 -3.90
C LYS A 69 -44.33 -18.93 -2.60
N LEU A 70 -43.23 -18.24 -2.35
CA LEU A 70 -42.50 -18.35 -1.06
C LEU A 70 -43.35 -17.82 0.11
N ALA A 71 -44.09 -16.74 -0.11
CA ALA A 71 -45.01 -16.19 0.88
C ALA A 71 -46.17 -17.19 1.17
N GLU A 72 -46.77 -17.76 0.13
CA GLU A 72 -47.81 -18.78 0.25
C GLU A 72 -47.34 -20.02 1.04
N MET A 73 -46.11 -20.49 0.79
CA MET A 73 -45.53 -21.63 1.51
C MET A 73 -45.31 -21.34 3.00
N ALA A 74 -44.95 -20.09 3.35
CA ALA A 74 -44.83 -19.66 4.74
C ALA A 74 -46.18 -19.59 5.44
N GLU A 75 -47.21 -19.07 4.75
CA GLU A 75 -48.59 -18.98 5.28
C GLU A 75 -49.25 -20.35 5.51
N ASN A 76 -49.01 -21.29 4.60
CA ASN A 76 -49.60 -22.64 4.65
C ASN A 76 -48.89 -23.59 5.62
N GLY A 77 -47.87 -23.15 6.36
CA GLY A 77 -47.14 -23.96 7.33
C GLY A 77 -46.37 -25.14 6.72
N GLN A 78 -46.07 -25.10 5.43
CA GLN A 78 -45.35 -26.16 4.70
C GLN A 78 -43.85 -26.18 5.00
N VAL A 79 -43.32 -25.12 5.59
CA VAL A 79 -41.88 -24.93 5.83
C VAL A 79 -41.62 -24.36 7.24
N LYS A 80 -40.49 -24.73 7.79
CA LYS A 80 -40.03 -24.28 9.10
C LYS A 80 -39.32 -22.91 9.03
N ARG A 81 -38.69 -22.61 7.89
CA ARG A 81 -38.00 -21.34 7.65
C ARG A 81 -37.79 -21.06 6.17
N ILE A 82 -37.89 -19.81 5.78
CA ILE A 82 -37.47 -19.30 4.45
C ILE A 82 -36.46 -18.19 4.65
N SER A 83 -35.36 -18.29 3.91
CA SER A 83 -34.31 -17.25 3.92
C SER A 83 -33.86 -16.94 2.49
N ILE A 84 -34.09 -15.71 2.06
CA ILE A 84 -33.50 -15.15 0.84
C ILE A 84 -32.25 -14.39 1.26
N THR A 85 -31.11 -14.87 0.82
CA THR A 85 -29.82 -14.21 1.07
C THR A 85 -29.55 -13.12 0.03
N GLY A 86 -28.59 -12.26 0.30
CA GLY A 86 -28.15 -11.26 -0.68
C GLY A 86 -27.56 -11.93 -1.92
N ARG A 87 -27.48 -11.19 -3.01
CA ARG A 87 -26.75 -11.64 -4.20
C ARG A 87 -25.29 -11.84 -3.80
N PRO A 88 -24.64 -12.95 -4.20
CA PRO A 88 -23.20 -13.09 -4.05
C PRO A 88 -22.54 -11.94 -4.82
N GLN A 89 -21.72 -11.15 -4.14
CA GLN A 89 -20.92 -10.12 -4.79
C GLN A 89 -19.57 -10.74 -5.15
N GLN A 90 -19.05 -10.38 -6.30
CA GLN A 90 -17.75 -10.80 -6.79
C GLN A 90 -16.66 -10.06 -5.97
N MET A 91 -15.49 -10.65 -5.70
CA MET A 91 -14.81 -10.32 -4.45
C MET A 91 -13.45 -9.58 -4.51
N LEU A 92 -12.58 -9.69 -5.52
CA LEU A 92 -11.48 -8.75 -5.77
C LEU A 92 -11.97 -7.57 -6.61
N ASP A 93 -13.05 -7.77 -7.27
CA ASP A 93 -13.82 -6.82 -8.07
C ASP A 93 -14.29 -5.61 -7.25
N VAL A 94 -14.72 -5.77 -5.98
CA VAL A 94 -15.14 -4.62 -5.15
C VAL A 94 -14.05 -3.56 -5.06
N ALA A 95 -12.80 -3.95 -4.85
CA ALA A 95 -11.67 -3.03 -4.79
C ALA A 95 -11.38 -2.38 -6.17
N LYS A 96 -11.45 -3.16 -7.24
CA LYS A 96 -11.24 -2.67 -8.61
C LYS A 96 -12.38 -1.77 -9.10
N GLU A 97 -13.62 -2.14 -8.81
CA GLU A 97 -14.80 -1.32 -9.14
C GLU A 97 -14.79 0.01 -8.37
N GLU A 98 -14.53 -0.05 -7.07
CA GLU A 98 -14.51 1.12 -6.20
C GLU A 98 -13.45 2.15 -6.61
N THR A 99 -12.30 1.69 -7.11
CA THR A 99 -11.18 2.54 -7.55
C THR A 99 -11.22 2.90 -9.04
N GLY A 100 -12.21 2.45 -9.80
CA GLY A 100 -12.26 2.60 -11.26
C GLY A 100 -11.26 1.72 -12.01
N HIS A 101 -10.54 0.82 -11.34
CA HIS A 101 -9.52 -0.01 -11.99
C HIS A 101 -10.10 -1.09 -12.90
N ALA A 102 -11.34 -1.51 -12.67
CA ALA A 102 -12.07 -2.41 -13.58
C ALA A 102 -12.26 -1.79 -14.97
N ASP A 103 -12.51 -0.49 -15.03
CA ASP A 103 -12.61 0.26 -16.30
C ASP A 103 -11.24 0.37 -17.00
N VAL A 104 -10.13 0.47 -16.23
CA VAL A 104 -8.76 0.43 -16.76
C VAL A 104 -8.47 -0.91 -17.44
N LEU A 105 -8.76 -2.01 -16.75
CA LEU A 105 -8.50 -3.37 -17.25
C LEU A 105 -9.37 -3.73 -18.47
N SER A 106 -10.62 -3.26 -18.51
CA SER A 106 -11.53 -3.51 -19.64
C SER A 106 -11.32 -2.55 -20.80
N GLY A 107 -10.61 -1.44 -20.60
CA GLY A 107 -10.47 -0.37 -21.60
C GLY A 107 -11.72 0.47 -21.76
N LYS A 108 -12.69 0.37 -20.85
CA LYS A 108 -13.93 1.16 -20.91
C LYS A 108 -13.60 2.65 -20.77
N SER A 109 -14.09 3.44 -21.73
CA SER A 109 -13.78 4.89 -21.85
C SER A 109 -12.30 5.21 -22.13
N LEU A 110 -11.49 4.23 -22.52
CA LEU A 110 -10.09 4.35 -22.90
C LEU A 110 -9.87 3.89 -24.34
N SER A 111 -8.70 4.18 -24.91
CA SER A 111 -8.35 3.75 -26.27
C SER A 111 -8.14 2.24 -26.38
N GLN A 112 -7.77 1.58 -25.28
CA GLN A 112 -7.48 0.15 -25.18
C GLN A 112 -7.46 -0.30 -23.72
N PRO A 113 -7.50 -1.62 -23.42
CA PRO A 113 -7.20 -2.16 -22.11
C PRO A 113 -5.75 -1.88 -21.67
N PHE A 114 -5.58 -1.58 -20.38
CA PHE A 114 -4.26 -1.44 -19.75
C PHE A 114 -4.14 -2.47 -18.65
N THR A 115 -3.31 -3.49 -18.87
CA THR A 115 -3.19 -4.72 -18.06
C THR A 115 -1.80 -4.95 -17.51
N GLY A 116 -0.91 -3.95 -17.63
CA GLY A 116 0.50 -4.06 -17.27
C GLY A 116 1.37 -4.78 -18.31
N SER A 117 0.84 -5.02 -19.51
CA SER A 117 1.59 -5.67 -20.59
C SER A 117 2.85 -4.89 -20.93
N GLY A 118 3.99 -5.59 -21.04
CA GLY A 118 5.30 -4.98 -21.32
C GLY A 118 5.99 -4.35 -20.11
N VAL A 119 5.43 -4.52 -18.89
CA VAL A 119 5.99 -4.00 -17.64
C VAL A 119 6.45 -5.15 -16.75
N VAL A 120 7.52 -4.94 -15.99
CA VAL A 120 7.98 -5.85 -14.93
C VAL A 120 7.36 -5.41 -13.60
N VAL A 121 6.70 -6.32 -12.90
CA VAL A 121 6.26 -6.17 -11.52
C VAL A 121 7.17 -7.01 -10.63
N GLY A 122 7.97 -6.36 -9.82
CA GLY A 122 8.86 -7.00 -8.86
C GLY A 122 8.25 -7.03 -7.46
N ILE A 123 8.42 -8.15 -6.76
CA ILE A 123 7.97 -8.30 -5.36
C ILE A 123 9.15 -8.78 -4.53
N VAL A 124 9.47 -8.05 -3.47
CA VAL A 124 10.44 -8.48 -2.44
C VAL A 124 9.64 -8.81 -1.18
N ASP A 125 9.55 -10.08 -0.83
CA ASP A 125 8.67 -10.58 0.24
C ASP A 125 9.07 -12.00 0.65
N SER A 126 8.24 -12.70 1.41
CA SER A 126 8.34 -14.14 1.69
C SER A 126 6.97 -14.82 1.63
N GLY A 127 6.93 -16.14 1.49
CA GLY A 127 5.68 -16.90 1.41
C GLY A 127 5.12 -16.98 0.01
N PHE A 128 5.96 -17.28 -0.97
CA PHE A 128 5.56 -17.43 -2.36
C PHE A 128 5.23 -18.88 -2.71
N ASP A 129 4.10 -19.11 -3.35
CA ASP A 129 3.78 -20.31 -4.13
C ASP A 129 4.05 -20.02 -5.60
N TYR A 130 5.23 -20.36 -6.09
CA TYR A 130 5.65 -20.08 -7.46
C TYR A 130 4.80 -20.79 -8.52
N CYS A 131 4.09 -21.83 -8.13
CA CYS A 131 3.27 -22.64 -9.03
C CYS A 131 1.79 -22.26 -8.97
N HIS A 132 1.39 -21.26 -8.17
CA HIS A 132 -0.01 -20.89 -8.08
C HIS A 132 -0.55 -20.43 -9.44
N GLU A 133 -1.78 -20.87 -9.78
CA GLU A 133 -2.41 -20.57 -11.07
C GLU A 133 -2.52 -19.06 -11.36
N ALA A 134 -2.65 -18.24 -10.33
CA ALA A 134 -2.70 -16.77 -10.45
C ALA A 134 -1.48 -16.19 -11.17
N PHE A 135 -0.37 -16.91 -11.21
CA PHE A 135 0.84 -16.49 -11.91
C PHE A 135 0.96 -17.06 -13.32
N CYS A 136 -0.02 -17.79 -13.79
CA CYS A 136 -0.08 -18.32 -15.15
C CYS A 136 -0.88 -17.39 -16.06
N GLY A 137 -0.48 -17.24 -17.32
CA GLY A 137 -1.27 -16.60 -18.37
C GLY A 137 -2.35 -17.52 -18.93
N LYS A 138 -3.17 -17.02 -19.86
CA LYS A 138 -4.33 -17.69 -20.46
C LYS A 138 -4.07 -19.10 -21.02
N HIS A 139 -2.83 -19.44 -21.35
CA HIS A 139 -2.43 -20.73 -21.90
C HIS A 139 -1.63 -21.58 -20.89
N GLY A 140 -1.71 -21.29 -19.60
CA GLY A 140 -1.03 -22.01 -18.53
C GLY A 140 0.47 -21.76 -18.44
N ARG A 141 1.05 -20.88 -19.29
CA ARG A 141 2.46 -20.48 -19.22
C ARG A 141 2.68 -19.60 -18.01
N LEU A 142 3.74 -19.89 -17.25
CA LEU A 142 4.12 -19.09 -16.08
C LEU A 142 4.61 -17.69 -16.51
N ARG A 143 4.15 -16.65 -15.80
CA ARG A 143 4.57 -15.26 -16.00
C ARG A 143 5.67 -14.81 -15.04
N ILE A 144 6.06 -15.66 -14.08
CA ILE A 144 7.24 -15.44 -13.26
C ILE A 144 8.47 -15.69 -14.13
N ALA A 145 9.21 -14.64 -14.43
CA ALA A 145 10.39 -14.71 -15.28
C ALA A 145 11.65 -15.09 -14.49
N ARG A 146 11.72 -14.71 -13.23
CA ARG A 146 12.85 -14.93 -12.31
C ARG A 146 12.35 -15.10 -10.88
N VAL A 147 13.05 -15.96 -10.14
CA VAL A 147 12.95 -16.03 -8.68
C VAL A 147 14.38 -16.00 -8.13
N TRP A 148 14.61 -15.17 -7.12
CA TRP A 148 15.83 -15.20 -6.31
C TRP A 148 15.45 -15.49 -4.86
N GLU A 149 15.81 -16.69 -4.36
CA GLU A 149 15.71 -17.06 -2.95
C GLU A 149 17.00 -16.70 -2.24
N GLN A 150 16.98 -15.71 -1.38
CA GLN A 150 18.17 -15.18 -0.72
C GLN A 150 18.67 -16.08 0.42
N GLY A 151 17.75 -16.78 1.11
CA GLY A 151 18.06 -17.65 2.24
C GLY A 151 18.44 -19.09 1.86
N THR A 152 18.33 -19.49 0.60
CA THR A 152 18.59 -20.86 0.15
C THR A 152 20.04 -21.02 -0.31
N GLU A 153 20.78 -21.95 0.29
CA GLU A 153 22.21 -22.14 -0.03
C GLU A 153 22.45 -22.91 -1.34
N SER A 154 21.59 -23.86 -1.67
CA SER A 154 21.75 -24.69 -2.87
C SER A 154 20.43 -25.24 -3.41
N PHE A 155 20.33 -25.30 -4.74
CA PHE A 155 19.24 -25.95 -5.46
C PHE A 155 19.77 -26.48 -6.77
N GLU A 156 19.42 -27.72 -7.13
CA GLU A 156 19.98 -28.42 -8.29
C GLU A 156 19.81 -27.63 -9.60
N GLY A 157 20.93 -27.38 -10.28
CA GLY A 157 20.94 -26.62 -11.54
C GLY A 157 20.72 -25.11 -11.40
N CYS A 158 20.72 -24.58 -10.18
CA CYS A 158 20.64 -23.16 -9.89
C CYS A 158 21.91 -22.67 -9.17
N SER A 159 22.22 -21.41 -9.29
CA SER A 159 23.36 -20.75 -8.63
C SER A 159 22.97 -19.39 -8.15
N ALA A 160 23.78 -18.79 -7.31
CA ALA A 160 23.60 -17.40 -6.88
C ALA A 160 23.64 -16.45 -8.09
N PRO A 161 22.85 -15.36 -8.10
CA PRO A 161 23.01 -14.30 -9.09
C PRO A 161 24.42 -13.73 -9.02
N GLN A 162 25.11 -13.65 -10.15
CA GLN A 162 26.53 -13.31 -10.22
C GLN A 162 26.89 -11.98 -9.54
N ALA A 163 26.00 -10.99 -9.61
CA ALA A 163 26.23 -9.67 -9.03
C ALA A 163 26.17 -9.65 -7.50
N PHE A 164 25.54 -10.66 -6.88
CA PHE A 164 25.28 -10.68 -5.43
C PHE A 164 26.04 -11.82 -4.72
N GLY A 165 26.20 -12.97 -5.35
CA GLY A 165 27.06 -14.06 -4.87
C GLY A 165 26.48 -14.89 -3.72
N TYR A 166 25.17 -14.77 -3.39
CA TYR A 166 24.50 -15.56 -2.38
C TYR A 166 23.06 -15.92 -2.79
N GLY A 167 22.45 -16.87 -2.09
CA GLY A 167 21.14 -17.41 -2.44
C GLY A 167 21.16 -18.23 -3.73
N ILE A 168 20.00 -18.50 -4.28
CA ILE A 168 19.83 -19.19 -5.55
C ILE A 168 18.92 -18.39 -6.51
N GLU A 169 19.26 -18.41 -7.80
CA GLU A 169 18.46 -17.80 -8.86
C GLU A 169 17.83 -18.89 -9.75
N MET A 170 16.50 -18.87 -9.87
CA MET A 170 15.75 -19.71 -10.80
C MET A 170 15.37 -18.88 -12.04
N THR A 171 15.93 -19.24 -13.20
CA THR A 171 15.83 -18.45 -14.44
C THR A 171 14.99 -19.09 -15.54
N SER A 172 14.46 -20.30 -15.32
CA SER A 172 13.60 -21.01 -16.27
C SER A 172 12.30 -21.45 -15.61
N GLU A 173 11.23 -21.56 -16.41
CA GLU A 173 9.93 -22.05 -15.93
C GLU A 173 10.05 -23.43 -15.26
N GLU A 174 10.92 -24.31 -15.79
CA GLU A 174 11.17 -25.63 -15.24
C GLU A 174 11.78 -25.54 -13.83
N ALA A 175 12.82 -24.71 -13.64
CA ALA A 175 13.46 -24.53 -12.36
C ALA A 175 12.48 -23.91 -11.32
N ILE A 176 11.73 -22.90 -11.71
CA ILE A 176 10.74 -22.23 -10.85
C ILE A 176 9.65 -23.22 -10.42
N ARG A 177 9.11 -24.00 -11.34
CA ARG A 177 8.09 -25.02 -11.01
C ARG A 177 8.65 -26.14 -10.12
N ARG A 178 9.93 -26.47 -10.25
CA ARG A 178 10.60 -27.46 -9.40
C ARG A 178 10.86 -26.89 -7.99
N GLY A 179 11.14 -25.58 -7.86
CA GLY A 179 11.31 -24.88 -6.58
C GLY A 179 10.02 -24.84 -5.75
N LYS A 180 8.84 -24.77 -6.41
CA LYS A 180 7.50 -24.79 -5.83
C LYS A 180 7.18 -23.59 -4.94
N ALA A 181 7.86 -23.41 -3.81
CA ALA A 181 7.63 -22.37 -2.81
C ALA A 181 8.93 -22.10 -2.04
N ASP A 182 9.09 -20.88 -1.53
CA ASP A 182 10.19 -20.51 -0.63
C ASP A 182 9.95 -21.01 0.81
N CYS A 183 8.70 -21.10 1.24
CA CYS A 183 8.33 -21.64 2.53
C CYS A 183 6.93 -22.28 2.53
N GLU A 184 6.63 -23.08 3.56
CA GLU A 184 5.36 -23.83 3.68
C GLU A 184 4.45 -23.28 4.81
N THR A 185 4.82 -22.18 5.45
CA THR A 185 4.13 -21.67 6.65
C THR A 185 3.59 -20.26 6.51
N ASN A 186 3.75 -19.68 5.31
CA ASN A 186 3.39 -18.30 5.04
C ASN A 186 2.82 -18.17 3.61
N SER A 187 1.83 -17.31 3.44
CA SER A 187 1.21 -16.99 2.14
C SER A 187 1.34 -15.50 1.75
N HIS A 188 2.05 -14.70 2.53
CA HIS A 188 2.03 -13.24 2.38
C HIS A 188 2.52 -12.81 1.00
N GLY A 189 3.68 -13.27 0.55
CA GLY A 189 4.23 -12.94 -0.76
C GLY A 189 3.36 -13.41 -1.93
N THR A 190 2.72 -14.60 -1.82
CA THR A 190 1.75 -15.08 -2.82
C THR A 190 0.56 -14.12 -2.94
N HIS A 191 0.01 -13.71 -1.79
CA HIS A 191 -1.15 -12.83 -1.73
C HIS A 191 -0.84 -11.44 -2.30
N VAL A 192 0.28 -10.86 -1.90
CA VAL A 192 0.81 -9.57 -2.38
C VAL A 192 1.08 -9.60 -3.89
N ALA A 193 1.82 -10.61 -4.38
CA ALA A 193 2.14 -10.73 -5.80
C ALA A 193 0.88 -10.88 -6.66
N ALA A 194 -0.12 -11.61 -6.18
CA ALA A 194 -1.36 -11.80 -6.91
C ALA A 194 -2.26 -10.55 -6.89
N ILE A 195 -2.24 -9.71 -5.84
CA ILE A 195 -2.91 -8.39 -5.88
C ILE A 195 -2.28 -7.50 -6.95
N ALA A 196 -0.96 -7.44 -7.01
CA ALA A 196 -0.26 -6.61 -7.98
C ALA A 196 -0.45 -7.14 -9.41
N ALA A 197 -0.20 -8.42 -9.65
CA ALA A 197 -0.03 -8.98 -10.99
C ALA A 197 -0.67 -10.37 -11.23
N GLY A 198 -1.57 -10.84 -10.37
CA GLY A 198 -2.26 -12.11 -10.59
C GLY A 198 -3.18 -12.06 -11.80
N SER A 199 -3.23 -13.12 -12.62
CA SER A 199 -4.12 -13.22 -13.78
C SER A 199 -5.47 -13.84 -13.43
N SER A 200 -5.51 -14.80 -12.47
CA SER A 200 -6.68 -15.62 -12.14
C SER A 200 -7.41 -16.16 -13.39
N ALA A 201 -6.62 -16.54 -14.40
CA ALA A 201 -7.13 -16.89 -15.74
C ALA A 201 -8.08 -18.10 -15.73
N PHE A 202 -7.93 -19.02 -14.79
CA PHE A 202 -8.77 -20.20 -14.62
C PHE A 202 -10.08 -19.94 -13.85
N LEU A 203 -10.24 -18.75 -13.27
CA LEU A 203 -11.45 -18.29 -12.60
C LEU A 203 -12.08 -17.09 -13.34
N ASP A 204 -11.96 -17.06 -14.67
CA ASP A 204 -12.46 -15.99 -15.53
C ASP A 204 -12.02 -14.58 -15.08
N GLY A 205 -10.82 -14.48 -14.51
CA GLY A 205 -10.25 -13.24 -14.00
C GLY A 205 -10.88 -12.73 -12.71
N LYS A 206 -11.73 -13.51 -12.05
CA LYS A 206 -12.51 -13.09 -10.87
C LYS A 206 -11.64 -12.48 -9.76
N TYR A 207 -10.49 -13.08 -9.48
CA TYR A 207 -9.53 -12.60 -8.47
C TYR A 207 -8.22 -12.11 -9.10
N SER A 208 -8.27 -11.63 -10.35
CA SER A 208 -7.09 -11.06 -10.99
C SER A 208 -6.61 -9.82 -10.26
N GLY A 209 -5.31 -9.63 -10.22
CA GLY A 209 -4.65 -8.42 -9.72
C GLY A 209 -4.86 -7.22 -10.64
N CYS A 210 -4.13 -6.14 -10.33
CA CYS A 210 -4.25 -4.89 -11.06
C CYS A 210 -3.47 -4.87 -12.38
N ALA A 211 -2.43 -5.71 -12.53
CA ALA A 211 -1.61 -5.81 -13.75
C ALA A 211 -1.51 -7.27 -14.25
N PRO A 212 -2.64 -7.89 -14.69
CA PRO A 212 -2.71 -9.33 -14.95
C PRO A 212 -1.87 -9.83 -16.13
N ASP A 213 -1.35 -8.97 -16.98
CA ASP A 213 -0.46 -9.31 -18.09
C ASP A 213 1.00 -8.85 -17.88
N ALA A 214 1.33 -8.33 -16.70
CA ALA A 214 2.70 -7.96 -16.35
C ALA A 214 3.61 -9.20 -16.22
N GLU A 215 4.89 -9.01 -16.49
CA GLU A 215 5.94 -9.98 -16.18
C GLU A 215 6.31 -9.88 -14.70
N ILE A 216 6.50 -11.00 -14.03
CA ILE A 216 6.70 -11.05 -12.59
C ILE A 216 8.14 -11.45 -12.27
N VAL A 217 8.78 -10.74 -11.33
CA VAL A 217 10.06 -11.09 -10.75
C VAL A 217 9.92 -11.15 -9.23
N LEU A 218 10.29 -12.26 -8.62
CA LEU A 218 10.15 -12.49 -7.19
C LEU A 218 11.53 -12.56 -6.52
N VAL A 219 11.65 -11.89 -5.38
CA VAL A 219 12.78 -12.06 -4.46
C VAL A 219 12.23 -12.55 -3.13
N ALA A 220 12.59 -13.78 -2.78
CA ALA A 220 12.16 -14.43 -1.55
C ALA A 220 13.20 -14.19 -0.44
N LEU A 221 12.76 -13.54 0.63
CA LEU A 221 13.54 -13.25 1.84
C LEU A 221 13.40 -14.39 2.84
N ASP A 222 14.45 -14.68 3.57
CA ASP A 222 14.34 -15.36 4.85
C ASP A 222 14.17 -14.31 5.96
N LEU A 223 12.96 -14.10 6.43
CA LEU A 223 12.64 -13.06 7.42
C LEU A 223 13.33 -13.27 8.78
N ASN A 224 13.92 -14.45 9.04
CA ASN A 224 14.66 -14.70 10.27
C ASN A 224 16.13 -14.21 10.20
N SER A 225 16.67 -14.05 8.99
CA SER A 225 18.08 -13.69 8.79
C SER A 225 18.29 -12.47 7.88
N SER A 226 17.31 -12.10 7.07
CA SER A 226 17.42 -10.98 6.12
C SER A 226 17.49 -9.63 6.83
N THR A 227 18.32 -8.76 6.30
CA THR A 227 18.52 -7.37 6.73
C THR A 227 17.91 -6.39 5.72
N LEU A 228 17.93 -5.08 6.04
CA LEU A 228 17.52 -4.04 5.09
C LEU A 228 18.43 -3.98 3.84
N ALA A 229 19.69 -4.39 3.98
CA ALA A 229 20.60 -4.50 2.84
C ALA A 229 20.18 -5.60 1.87
N ASP A 230 19.64 -6.70 2.38
CA ASP A 230 19.12 -7.81 1.55
C ASP A 230 17.86 -7.38 0.77
N ILE A 231 17.00 -6.58 1.40
CA ILE A 231 15.86 -5.94 0.72
C ILE A 231 16.34 -5.02 -0.39
N SER A 232 17.36 -4.17 -0.12
CA SER A 232 17.96 -3.27 -1.12
C SER A 232 18.57 -4.05 -2.28
N ASN A 233 19.25 -5.18 -2.01
CA ASN A 233 19.78 -6.08 -3.03
C ASN A 233 18.65 -6.68 -3.88
N GLY A 234 17.52 -7.04 -3.24
CA GLY A 234 16.34 -7.54 -3.94
C GLY A 234 15.76 -6.51 -4.91
N VAL A 235 15.63 -5.24 -4.48
CA VAL A 235 15.19 -4.13 -5.34
C VAL A 235 16.13 -3.94 -6.53
N ARG A 236 17.45 -3.91 -6.27
CA ARG A 236 18.46 -3.78 -7.31
C ARG A 236 18.38 -4.92 -8.32
N TYR A 237 18.31 -6.18 -7.85
CA TYR A 237 18.18 -7.36 -8.70
C TYR A 237 17.00 -7.24 -9.67
N ILE A 238 15.85 -6.78 -9.19
CA ILE A 238 14.65 -6.60 -10.00
C ILE A 238 14.86 -5.50 -11.06
N PHE A 239 15.42 -4.35 -10.67
CA PHE A 239 15.69 -3.26 -11.60
C PHE A 239 16.74 -3.63 -12.63
N ASP A 240 17.82 -4.33 -12.25
CA ASP A 240 18.87 -4.83 -13.18
C ASP A 240 18.27 -5.81 -14.20
N TYR A 241 17.34 -6.68 -13.75
CA TYR A 241 16.62 -7.56 -14.67
C TYR A 241 15.75 -6.75 -15.66
N ALA A 242 14.97 -5.80 -15.18
CA ALA A 242 14.09 -4.97 -16.00
C ALA A 242 14.90 -4.16 -17.04
N GLU A 243 16.02 -3.58 -16.64
CA GLU A 243 16.96 -2.88 -17.54
C GLU A 243 17.51 -3.81 -18.62
N LYS A 244 17.95 -5.02 -18.24
CA LYS A 244 18.45 -6.02 -19.16
C LYS A 244 17.43 -6.44 -20.23
N VAL A 245 16.13 -6.47 -19.89
CA VAL A 245 15.07 -6.82 -20.84
C VAL A 245 14.42 -5.59 -21.49
N GLY A 246 14.90 -4.39 -21.18
CA GLY A 246 14.43 -3.12 -21.76
C GLY A 246 12.99 -2.77 -21.41
N LYS A 247 12.50 -3.13 -20.21
CA LYS A 247 11.13 -2.88 -19.76
C LYS A 247 11.09 -1.92 -18.57
N PRO A 248 10.06 -1.07 -18.47
CA PRO A 248 9.80 -0.33 -17.25
C PRO A 248 9.43 -1.30 -16.12
N CYS A 249 9.64 -0.88 -14.88
CA CYS A 249 9.48 -1.72 -13.71
C CYS A 249 8.88 -0.97 -12.52
N VAL A 250 8.01 -1.65 -11.80
CA VAL A 250 7.58 -1.25 -10.47
C VAL A 250 7.90 -2.35 -9.47
N VAL A 251 8.53 -1.98 -8.34
CA VAL A 251 8.84 -2.90 -7.24
C VAL A 251 7.90 -2.60 -6.08
N ASN A 252 7.27 -3.65 -5.54
CA ASN A 252 6.44 -3.57 -4.34
C ASN A 252 7.21 -4.04 -3.11
N LEU A 253 7.12 -3.26 -2.03
CA LEU A 253 7.66 -3.56 -0.71
C LEU A 253 6.51 -3.55 0.30
N SER A 254 5.99 -4.75 0.61
CA SER A 254 4.98 -4.93 1.66
C SER A 254 5.62 -5.28 3.01
N LEU A 255 6.73 -4.61 3.31
CA LEU A 255 7.61 -4.83 4.45
C LEU A 255 7.79 -3.53 5.23
N GLY A 256 8.21 -3.62 6.49
CA GLY A 256 8.50 -2.45 7.29
C GLY A 256 9.16 -2.78 8.62
N ASN A 257 9.93 -1.84 9.15
CA ASN A 257 10.45 -1.82 10.51
C ASN A 257 10.46 -0.38 11.05
N HIS A 258 11.03 -0.16 12.24
CA HIS A 258 11.12 1.17 12.86
C HIS A 258 12.55 1.52 13.27
N ASP A 259 13.54 0.86 12.67
CA ASP A 259 14.96 1.16 12.88
C ASP A 259 15.42 2.23 11.87
N GLY A 260 15.49 3.47 12.33
CA GLY A 260 15.94 4.60 11.52
C GLY A 260 15.41 5.96 11.97
N PRO A 261 15.80 7.03 11.26
CA PRO A 261 15.46 8.42 11.60
C PRO A 261 14.06 8.85 11.19
N HIS A 262 13.29 8.03 10.48
CA HIS A 262 11.96 8.30 9.95
C HIS A 262 11.84 9.61 9.13
N ASP A 263 12.94 10.05 8.47
CA ASP A 263 13.02 11.29 7.70
C ASP A 263 13.49 11.09 6.24
N GLY A 264 13.60 9.85 5.79
CA GLY A 264 14.06 9.53 4.45
C GLY A 264 15.56 9.67 4.25
N THR A 265 16.36 9.65 5.33
CA THR A 265 17.82 9.71 5.29
C THR A 265 18.50 8.44 5.77
N SER A 266 17.74 7.39 6.10
CA SER A 266 18.31 6.07 6.38
C SER A 266 19.12 5.56 5.18
N ASP A 267 20.04 4.65 5.42
CA ASP A 267 20.85 4.07 4.33
C ASP A 267 19.95 3.35 3.32
N PHE A 268 18.88 2.68 3.80
CA PHE A 268 17.89 2.07 2.93
C PHE A 268 17.18 3.10 2.05
N ASP A 269 16.62 4.15 2.64
CA ASP A 269 15.85 5.17 1.90
C ASP A 269 16.71 5.88 0.85
N ARG A 270 17.94 6.24 1.21
CA ARG A 270 18.87 6.87 0.27
C ARG A 270 19.18 5.97 -0.92
N LEU A 271 19.51 4.70 -0.66
CA LEU A 271 19.82 3.75 -1.71
C LEU A 271 18.56 3.47 -2.59
N ALA A 272 17.39 3.33 -1.97
CA ALA A 272 16.13 3.17 -2.69
C ALA A 272 15.81 4.38 -3.57
N ASP A 273 16.02 5.60 -3.07
CA ASP A 273 15.82 6.84 -3.83
C ASP A 273 16.81 6.95 -5.01
N GLU A 274 18.07 6.54 -4.83
CA GLU A 274 19.11 6.53 -5.87
C GLU A 274 18.81 5.52 -6.99
N MET A 275 18.28 4.34 -6.65
CA MET A 275 17.94 3.29 -7.62
C MET A 275 16.75 3.65 -8.50
N GLN A 276 15.86 4.52 -8.04
CA GLN A 276 14.67 4.95 -8.78
C GLN A 276 14.99 5.98 -9.87
N GLY A 277 14.20 5.97 -10.92
CA GLY A 277 14.36 6.88 -12.06
C GLY A 277 13.24 6.68 -13.08
N PRO A 278 13.38 7.27 -14.29
CA PRO A 278 12.41 7.04 -15.35
C PRO A 278 12.19 5.54 -15.61
N GLY A 279 10.93 5.10 -15.52
CA GLY A 279 10.54 3.70 -15.66
C GLY A 279 10.96 2.77 -14.52
N ARG A 280 11.47 3.28 -13.40
CA ARG A 280 11.86 2.49 -12.22
C ARG A 280 11.24 3.08 -10.97
N ILE A 281 10.17 2.47 -10.47
CA ILE A 281 9.34 2.98 -9.39
C ILE A 281 9.33 1.98 -8.23
N ILE A 282 9.36 2.49 -7.01
CA ILE A 282 9.12 1.69 -5.78
C ILE A 282 7.82 2.13 -5.16
N VAL A 283 6.99 1.16 -4.80
CA VAL A 283 5.77 1.35 -4.01
C VAL A 283 5.92 0.58 -2.71
N GLY A 284 5.64 1.22 -1.59
CA GLY A 284 5.79 0.61 -0.28
C GLY A 284 4.56 0.75 0.62
N ALA A 285 4.47 -0.13 1.60
CA ALA A 285 3.43 -0.12 2.61
C ALA A 285 3.71 0.94 3.71
N ALA A 286 2.67 1.64 4.17
CA ALA A 286 2.80 2.63 5.24
C ALA A 286 3.13 1.99 6.61
N GLY A 287 2.77 0.73 6.82
CA GLY A 287 2.86 0.04 8.11
C GLY A 287 1.48 -0.14 8.76
N ASN A 288 1.41 -0.98 9.81
CA ASN A 288 0.16 -1.39 10.45
C ASN A 288 0.08 -1.00 11.94
N HIS A 289 0.74 0.10 12.33
CA HIS A 289 1.05 0.43 13.73
C HIS A 289 0.37 1.71 14.25
N ARG A 290 -0.70 2.19 13.59
CA ARG A 290 -1.40 3.42 13.99
C ARG A 290 -1.89 3.41 15.45
N LYS A 291 -2.35 2.26 15.94
CA LYS A 291 -2.88 2.12 17.31
C LYS A 291 -1.78 1.89 18.34
N ASP A 292 -0.57 1.66 17.89
CA ASP A 292 0.54 1.31 18.75
C ASP A 292 1.19 2.56 19.34
N LYS A 293 1.60 2.44 20.57
CA LYS A 293 2.15 3.53 21.38
C LYS A 293 3.67 3.39 21.44
N PHE A 294 4.36 3.80 20.40
CA PHE A 294 5.81 3.57 20.29
C PHE A 294 6.62 4.79 19.82
N HIS A 295 5.95 5.93 19.54
CA HIS A 295 6.63 7.15 19.12
C HIS A 295 6.33 8.32 20.06
N ILE A 296 7.37 9.08 20.41
CA ILE A 296 7.28 10.35 21.12
C ILE A 296 8.12 11.38 20.35
N SER A 297 7.51 12.52 20.08
CA SER A 297 8.20 13.71 19.54
C SER A 297 8.09 14.86 20.53
N ARG A 298 9.19 15.58 20.78
CA ARG A 298 9.20 16.77 21.63
C ARG A 298 10.19 17.81 21.17
N SER A 299 9.71 19.04 21.03
CA SER A 299 10.55 20.22 20.85
C SER A 299 10.82 20.89 22.20
N PHE A 300 12.05 21.27 22.44
CA PHE A 300 12.51 22.06 23.58
C PHE A 300 12.90 23.46 23.08
N LEU A 301 12.45 24.48 23.78
CA LEU A 301 12.70 25.88 23.43
C LEU A 301 13.92 26.43 24.15
N SER A 302 14.25 25.84 25.30
CA SER A 302 15.39 26.30 26.14
C SER A 302 15.94 25.17 27.02
N PRO A 303 17.15 25.33 27.60
CA PRO A 303 17.68 24.43 28.62
C PRO A 303 16.82 24.31 29.89
N ASP A 304 15.97 25.31 30.15
CA ASP A 304 15.13 25.36 31.35
C ASP A 304 13.79 24.61 31.18
N ASP A 305 13.53 24.10 29.99
CA ASP A 305 12.33 23.32 29.76
C ASP A 305 12.36 22.03 30.62
N ALA A 306 11.17 21.63 31.09
CA ALA A 306 11.03 20.38 31.83
C ALA A 306 11.55 19.19 31.00
N PRO A 307 12.26 18.23 31.60
CA PRO A 307 12.77 17.08 30.86
C PRO A 307 11.63 16.23 30.29
N LEU A 308 11.87 15.60 29.14
CA LEU A 308 11.01 14.53 28.64
C LEU A 308 11.28 13.27 29.47
N ARG A 309 10.23 12.64 29.99
CA ARG A 309 10.30 11.38 30.74
C ARG A 309 9.28 10.42 30.19
N THR A 310 9.68 9.19 29.91
CA THR A 310 8.77 8.13 29.45
C THR A 310 9.19 6.77 30.01
N PHE A 311 8.24 5.88 30.28
CA PHE A 311 8.55 4.50 30.60
C PHE A 311 8.82 3.71 29.34
N ILE A 312 9.84 2.84 29.40
CA ILE A 312 10.04 1.75 28.45
C ILE A 312 9.29 0.54 29.02
N SER A 313 8.27 0.10 28.31
CA SER A 313 7.40 -1.02 28.72
C SER A 313 7.60 -2.22 27.82
N PHE A 314 7.57 -3.39 28.42
CA PHE A 314 7.80 -4.67 27.75
C PHE A 314 6.44 -5.31 27.40
N LYS A 315 6.16 -5.47 26.10
CA LYS A 315 4.92 -6.10 25.59
C LYS A 315 5.01 -7.62 25.69
N GLN A 316 6.14 -8.19 25.30
CA GLN A 316 6.43 -9.62 25.35
C GLN A 316 7.93 -9.85 25.50
N LYS A 317 8.29 -11.05 25.89
CA LYS A 317 9.71 -11.44 25.95
C LYS A 317 10.17 -11.89 24.57
N PRO A 318 11.37 -11.51 24.12
CA PRO A 318 11.99 -12.10 22.95
C PRO A 318 12.05 -13.64 23.08
N THR A 319 11.78 -14.32 21.98
CA THR A 319 11.77 -15.78 21.92
C THR A 319 13.16 -16.38 21.66
N SER A 320 14.10 -15.54 21.21
CA SER A 320 15.51 -15.91 21.00
C SER A 320 16.44 -14.79 21.46
N ASP A 321 17.70 -15.13 21.73
CA ASP A 321 18.73 -14.14 22.09
C ASP A 321 19.18 -13.29 20.89
N ASP A 322 18.81 -13.67 19.67
CA ASP A 322 19.20 -13.00 18.42
C ASP A 322 18.27 -11.84 18.05
N ILE A 323 17.11 -11.71 18.69
CA ILE A 323 16.17 -10.63 18.44
C ILE A 323 16.40 -9.51 19.44
N SER A 324 16.93 -8.40 18.98
CA SER A 324 17.10 -7.20 19.79
C SER A 324 15.77 -6.47 19.99
N SER A 325 15.49 -6.12 21.25
CA SER A 325 14.39 -5.23 21.62
C SER A 325 15.00 -3.85 21.82
N PHE A 326 14.65 -2.88 20.97
CA PHE A 326 15.34 -1.59 20.99
C PHE A 326 14.40 -0.38 21.24
N VAL A 327 15.03 0.68 21.75
CA VAL A 327 14.52 2.05 21.70
C VAL A 327 15.57 2.89 21.00
N GLN A 328 15.15 3.71 20.05
CA GLN A 328 16.03 4.62 19.33
C GLN A 328 15.58 6.06 19.53
N LEU A 329 16.53 6.93 19.91
CA LEU A 329 16.33 8.37 20.04
C LEU A 329 17.11 9.07 18.94
N TRP A 330 16.46 9.99 18.26
CA TRP A 330 17.05 10.89 17.28
C TRP A 330 16.90 12.33 17.75
N ALA A 331 18.00 13.04 17.89
CA ALA A 331 17.99 14.44 18.24
C ALA A 331 18.38 15.30 17.04
N GLU A 332 17.77 16.49 16.95
CA GLU A 332 18.09 17.47 15.91
C GLU A 332 19.57 17.82 15.93
N LYS A 333 20.10 18.15 14.75
CA LYS A 333 21.48 18.57 14.57
C LYS A 333 21.84 19.64 15.59
N ASP A 334 23.01 19.45 16.23
CA ASP A 334 23.62 20.36 17.19
C ASP A 334 22.84 20.61 18.51
N MET A 335 21.79 19.81 18.76
CA MET A 335 21.11 19.83 20.05
C MET A 335 21.97 19.20 21.14
N ASP A 336 22.24 19.97 22.21
CA ASP A 336 22.90 19.46 23.42
C ASP A 336 21.87 18.99 24.44
N MET A 337 22.13 17.85 25.05
CA MET A 337 21.24 17.23 26.02
C MET A 337 21.97 16.24 26.91
N GLU A 338 21.33 15.84 27.99
CA GLU A 338 21.68 14.68 28.80
C GLU A 338 20.58 13.66 28.76
N VAL A 339 20.93 12.39 28.52
CA VAL A 339 19.99 11.28 28.53
C VAL A 339 20.37 10.30 29.62
N SER A 340 19.38 9.84 30.40
CA SER A 340 19.58 8.85 31.46
C SER A 340 18.51 7.74 31.43
N LEU A 341 18.89 6.58 31.94
CA LEU A 341 18.01 5.47 32.26
C LEU A 341 17.92 5.29 33.76
N SER A 342 16.72 5.12 34.28
CA SER A 342 16.50 4.90 35.69
C SER A 342 15.53 3.76 35.98
N ALA A 343 15.71 3.09 37.14
CA ALA A 343 14.66 2.30 37.74
C ALA A 343 13.78 3.22 38.58
N TYR A 344 12.46 3.21 38.32
CA TYR A 344 11.50 4.08 38.97
C TYR A 344 10.52 3.26 39.80
N SER A 345 10.33 3.68 41.06
CA SER A 345 9.34 3.06 41.93
C SER A 345 7.97 3.70 41.74
N LEU A 346 7.01 2.94 41.19
CA LEU A 346 5.60 3.38 41.05
C LEU A 346 4.92 3.57 42.43
N PHE A 347 5.37 2.87 43.44
CA PHE A 347 4.85 2.99 44.80
C PHE A 347 5.35 4.24 45.52
N GLN A 348 6.66 4.56 45.39
CA GLN A 348 7.26 5.72 46.04
C GLN A 348 7.26 6.98 45.17
N ASN A 349 6.84 6.85 43.94
CA ASN A 349 6.79 7.92 42.94
C ASN A 349 8.14 8.63 42.75
N ARG A 350 9.25 7.85 42.67
CA ARG A 350 10.61 8.39 42.52
C ARG A 350 11.59 7.42 41.89
N GLU A 351 12.67 7.99 41.37
CA GLU A 351 13.81 7.23 40.86
C GLU A 351 14.58 6.58 42.04
N MET A 352 15.03 5.34 41.80
CA MET A 352 15.78 4.53 42.79
C MET A 352 17.26 4.44 42.43
N VAL A 353 17.55 4.23 41.14
CA VAL A 353 18.89 4.23 40.56
C VAL A 353 18.78 4.87 39.20
N SER A 354 19.76 5.70 38.84
CA SER A 354 19.83 6.39 37.56
C SER A 354 21.24 6.32 37.01
N GLU A 355 21.35 6.06 35.71
CA GLU A 355 22.61 6.01 34.94
C GLU A 355 22.52 6.96 33.76
N VAL A 356 23.49 7.89 33.67
CA VAL A 356 23.60 8.75 32.46
C VAL A 356 24.11 7.90 31.32
N ILE A 357 23.37 7.93 30.20
CA ILE A 357 23.66 7.16 28.98
C ILE A 357 24.06 8.05 27.79
N TYR A 358 23.99 9.37 27.95
CA TYR A 358 24.52 10.34 27.00
C TYR A 358 24.75 11.66 27.72
N PRO A 359 25.91 12.36 27.51
CA PRO A 359 26.99 12.00 26.58
C PRO A 359 27.82 10.78 27.06
N ILE A 360 28.24 9.97 26.09
CA ILE A 360 29.12 8.80 26.30
C ILE A 360 30.18 8.72 25.21
N GLU A 361 31.29 8.06 25.53
CA GLU A 361 32.30 7.68 24.55
C GLU A 361 32.10 6.20 24.17
N GLY A 362 31.84 5.91 22.88
CA GLY A 362 31.63 4.52 22.39
C GLY A 362 30.31 3.91 22.85
N THR A 363 30.37 2.76 23.49
CA THR A 363 29.22 2.00 23.98
C THR A 363 29.18 1.92 25.50
N LYS A 364 27.98 1.80 26.08
CA LYS A 364 27.79 1.67 27.53
C LYS A 364 26.81 0.55 27.85
N THR A 365 27.17 -0.33 28.79
CA THR A 365 26.29 -1.34 29.39
C THR A 365 25.63 -0.78 30.65
N VAL A 366 24.31 -0.73 30.67
CA VAL A 366 23.52 -0.28 31.83
C VAL A 366 22.93 -1.46 32.58
N LYS A 367 23.08 -1.43 33.92
CA LYS A 367 22.47 -2.37 34.85
C LYS A 367 21.68 -1.60 35.91
N LEU A 368 20.42 -1.91 36.07
CA LEU A 368 19.53 -1.22 37.01
C LEU A 368 19.46 -1.91 38.39
N GLY A 369 20.55 -2.57 38.81
CA GLY A 369 20.68 -3.21 40.11
C GLY A 369 19.66 -4.31 40.35
N SER A 370 19.12 -4.36 41.57
CA SER A 370 18.11 -5.37 41.96
C SER A 370 16.69 -5.06 41.40
N TYR A 371 16.50 -4.00 40.63
CA TYR A 371 15.19 -3.56 40.13
C TYR A 371 14.84 -4.21 38.80
N ALA A 372 15.84 -4.60 38.01
CA ALA A 372 15.66 -5.31 36.76
C ALA A 372 16.78 -6.36 36.56
N THR A 373 16.45 -7.48 35.95
CA THR A 373 17.40 -8.53 35.58
C THR A 373 17.71 -8.43 34.10
N GLY A 374 18.99 -8.36 33.76
CA GLY A 374 19.48 -8.16 32.39
C GLY A 374 20.23 -6.85 32.23
N THR A 375 20.47 -6.46 30.98
CA THR A 375 21.25 -5.27 30.61
C THR A 375 20.54 -4.48 29.52
N ILE A 376 20.91 -3.20 29.40
CA ILE A 376 20.63 -2.38 28.22
C ILE A 376 21.97 -1.93 27.67
N GLU A 377 22.27 -2.32 26.46
CA GLU A 377 23.46 -1.85 25.74
C GLU A 377 23.11 -0.56 25.00
N VAL A 378 23.96 0.44 25.15
CA VAL A 378 23.73 1.77 24.57
C VAL A 378 24.88 2.12 23.63
N ALA A 379 24.54 2.58 22.44
CA ALA A 379 25.48 3.14 21.47
C ALA A 379 25.00 4.50 21.01
N ALA A 380 25.93 5.44 20.78
CA ALA A 380 25.63 6.77 20.26
C ALA A 380 26.48 7.05 19.04
N GLU A 381 25.88 7.69 18.04
CA GLU A 381 26.59 8.19 16.88
C GLU A 381 26.02 9.52 16.39
N LYS A 382 26.86 10.32 15.76
CA LYS A 382 26.37 11.41 14.89
C LYS A 382 26.24 10.85 13.49
N ASN A 383 24.98 10.67 13.05
CA ASN A 383 24.70 10.03 11.77
C ASN A 383 25.27 10.86 10.60
N PRO A 384 26.10 10.27 9.72
CA PRO A 384 26.76 11.02 8.64
C PRO A 384 25.79 11.49 7.55
N ASN A 385 24.60 10.91 7.43
CA ASN A 385 23.64 11.22 6.36
C ASN A 385 22.79 12.47 6.67
N ASN A 386 22.51 12.75 7.96
CA ASN A 386 21.64 13.84 8.38
C ASN A 386 22.23 14.69 9.51
N GLU A 387 23.42 14.36 10.00
CA GLU A 387 24.14 15.01 11.10
C GLU A 387 23.36 15.00 12.45
N LYS A 388 22.25 14.25 12.55
CA LYS A 388 21.50 14.06 13.80
C LYS A 388 22.25 13.13 14.75
N LEU A 389 22.08 13.35 16.04
CA LEU A 389 22.50 12.37 17.04
C LEU A 389 21.52 11.20 17.05
N SER A 390 22.02 10.00 16.86
CA SER A 390 21.31 8.73 17.09
C SER A 390 21.79 8.10 18.39
N LEU A 391 20.87 7.75 19.26
CA LEU A 391 21.14 6.97 20.47
C LEU A 391 20.32 5.68 20.39
N PHE A 392 21.00 4.56 20.25
CA PHE A 392 20.40 3.22 20.13
C PHE A 392 20.54 2.47 21.46
N LEU A 393 19.42 1.95 21.96
CA LEU A 393 19.32 1.20 23.23
C LEU A 393 18.83 -0.21 22.91
N ASP A 394 19.74 -1.19 22.94
CA ASP A 394 19.39 -2.62 22.82
C ASP A 394 19.08 -3.21 24.21
N SER A 395 17.85 -3.63 24.44
CA SER A 395 17.38 -4.10 25.72
C SER A 395 17.35 -5.61 25.79
N ARG A 396 18.11 -6.18 26.74
CA ARG A 396 18.13 -7.59 27.12
C ARG A 396 17.58 -7.80 28.54
N ILE A 397 16.58 -7.01 28.90
CA ILE A 397 15.90 -7.12 30.20
C ILE A 397 14.94 -8.31 30.16
N SER A 398 15.17 -9.29 31.05
CA SER A 398 14.31 -10.48 31.18
C SER A 398 13.18 -10.30 32.19
N THR A 399 13.41 -9.52 33.25
CA THR A 399 12.40 -9.23 34.27
C THR A 399 12.59 -7.87 34.91
N ILE A 400 11.47 -7.21 35.24
CA ILE A 400 11.43 -6.01 36.05
C ILE A 400 10.71 -6.37 37.37
N ARG A 401 11.25 -5.92 38.50
CA ARG A 401 10.64 -6.12 39.80
C ARG A 401 9.27 -5.49 39.89
N ASN A 402 8.31 -6.14 40.52
CA ASN A 402 6.94 -5.62 40.67
C ASN A 402 6.93 -4.22 41.28
N ASN A 403 6.04 -3.36 40.75
CA ASN A 403 5.90 -1.95 41.11
C ASN A 403 7.12 -1.07 40.75
N TYR A 404 7.96 -1.52 39.84
CA TYR A 404 9.01 -0.70 39.23
C TYR A 404 8.83 -0.62 37.72
N GLY A 405 9.39 0.44 37.13
CA GLY A 405 9.48 0.64 35.68
C GLY A 405 10.85 1.12 35.29
N ILE A 406 11.21 0.99 34.02
CA ILE A 406 12.41 1.58 33.44
C ILE A 406 11.99 2.90 32.80
N VAL A 407 12.69 3.97 33.13
CA VAL A 407 12.40 5.33 32.64
C VAL A 407 13.57 5.82 31.80
N LEU A 408 13.23 6.30 30.62
CA LEU A 408 14.12 7.11 29.77
C LEU A 408 13.83 8.59 30.05
N THR A 409 14.87 9.34 30.41
CA THR A 409 14.78 10.78 30.66
C THR A 409 15.69 11.52 29.71
N VAL A 410 15.16 12.54 28.99
CA VAL A 410 15.90 13.47 28.16
C VAL A 410 15.83 14.85 28.77
N LYS A 411 16.98 15.37 29.21
CA LYS A 411 17.12 16.71 29.78
C LYS A 411 17.79 17.61 28.75
N PRO A 412 17.13 18.69 28.26
CA PRO A 412 17.71 19.59 27.30
C PRO A 412 18.85 20.42 27.95
N LYS A 413 19.89 20.70 27.17
CA LYS A 413 20.94 21.69 27.47
C LYS A 413 20.96 22.80 26.44
N SER A 414 20.25 22.62 25.34
CA SER A 414 19.93 23.63 24.31
C SER A 414 18.51 23.45 23.77
N ALA A 415 18.03 24.43 23.00
CA ALA A 415 16.81 24.22 22.18
C ALA A 415 17.06 23.15 21.10
N GLY A 416 16.02 22.48 20.68
CA GLY A 416 16.05 21.46 19.64
C GLY A 416 14.91 20.45 19.77
N LYS A 417 14.80 19.54 18.82
CA LYS A 417 13.76 18.50 18.76
C LYS A 417 14.37 17.13 18.99
N VAL A 418 13.66 16.29 19.71
CA VAL A 418 13.93 14.84 19.80
C VAL A 418 12.72 14.04 19.37
N ASP A 419 12.99 12.95 18.68
CA ASP A 419 12.03 11.91 18.32
C ASP A 419 12.53 10.57 18.89
N ILE A 420 11.65 9.77 19.46
CA ILE A 420 11.95 8.49 20.11
C ILE A 420 11.01 7.44 19.56
N TRP A 421 11.56 6.34 19.03
CA TRP A 421 10.81 5.17 18.61
C TRP A 421 11.23 3.92 19.41
N ALA A 422 10.27 3.09 19.77
CA ALA A 422 10.50 1.73 20.23
C ALA A 422 10.32 0.75 19.06
N ASP A 423 10.84 -0.47 19.18
CA ASP A 423 10.70 -1.51 18.13
C ASP A 423 9.25 -1.92 17.85
N ASN A 424 8.36 -1.63 18.78
CA ASN A 424 6.92 -1.91 18.73
C ASN A 424 6.51 -3.40 18.76
N ILE A 425 7.43 -4.31 18.65
CA ILE A 425 7.18 -5.75 18.76
C ILE A 425 7.30 -6.17 20.23
N TYR A 426 8.42 -5.86 20.84
CA TYR A 426 8.78 -6.24 22.21
C TYR A 426 8.65 -5.09 23.21
N LEU A 427 8.90 -3.87 22.76
CA LEU A 427 8.88 -2.67 23.59
C LEU A 427 7.79 -1.68 23.14
N ALA A 428 7.35 -0.88 24.10
CA ALA A 428 6.48 0.27 23.90
C ALA A 428 6.90 1.43 24.81
N LEU A 429 6.40 2.63 24.53
CA LEU A 429 6.57 3.81 25.37
C LEU A 429 5.26 4.11 26.10
N GLU A 430 5.31 4.54 27.38
CA GLU A 430 4.14 4.79 28.20
C GLU A 430 4.36 5.93 29.18
N SER A 431 3.28 6.65 29.56
CA SER A 431 3.28 7.57 30.71
C SER A 431 2.91 6.87 32.02
N LYS A 432 2.22 5.73 31.96
CA LYS A 432 1.60 5.01 33.08
C LYS A 432 0.71 5.91 33.94
N ASP A 433 0.17 6.99 33.34
CA ASP A 433 -0.61 8.03 34.01
C ASP A 433 0.12 8.70 35.20
N VAL A 434 1.43 8.68 35.20
CA VAL A 434 2.28 9.35 36.20
C VAL A 434 2.49 10.79 35.78
N GLU A 435 2.22 11.73 36.70
CA GLU A 435 2.41 13.18 36.45
C GLU A 435 3.86 13.50 36.02
N GLY A 436 4.04 14.32 35.01
CA GLY A 436 5.34 14.71 34.47
C GLY A 436 5.94 13.68 33.48
N PHE A 437 5.20 12.62 33.14
CA PHE A 437 5.62 11.66 32.12
C PHE A 437 4.90 11.92 30.78
N THR A 438 5.63 11.76 29.69
CA THR A 438 5.13 11.95 28.33
C THR A 438 4.54 10.65 27.80
N ALA A 439 3.28 10.73 27.38
CA ALA A 439 2.63 9.63 26.64
C ALA A 439 3.05 9.64 25.17
N PRO A 440 3.17 8.47 24.54
CA PRO A 440 3.40 8.37 23.11
C PRO A 440 2.18 8.88 22.32
N ALA A 441 2.45 9.43 21.14
CA ALA A 441 1.45 9.84 20.18
C ALA A 441 1.10 8.69 19.20
N SER A 442 -0.06 8.81 18.54
CA SER A 442 -0.46 7.91 17.44
C SER A 442 -0.11 8.49 16.06
N GLU A 443 0.78 9.46 16.03
CA GLU A 443 1.31 10.09 14.82
C GLU A 443 2.75 9.61 14.54
N SER A 444 3.21 9.83 13.30
CA SER A 444 4.56 9.43 12.85
C SER A 444 4.85 7.94 13.06
N THR A 445 3.85 7.13 12.70
CA THR A 445 3.93 5.65 12.79
C THR A 445 4.26 5.00 11.44
N ILE A 446 4.62 5.77 10.42
CA ILE A 446 5.08 5.28 9.12
C ILE A 446 6.34 4.43 9.31
N ALA A 447 6.36 3.24 8.68
CA ALA A 447 7.52 2.35 8.72
C ALA A 447 8.70 2.91 7.91
N GLU A 448 9.93 2.59 8.31
CA GLU A 448 11.15 3.00 7.61
C GLU A 448 11.25 2.38 6.20
N VAL A 449 11.10 1.07 6.10
CA VAL A 449 11.14 0.39 4.80
C VAL A 449 9.83 0.61 4.05
N GLY A 450 9.92 1.12 2.83
CA GLY A 450 8.75 1.37 1.98
C GLY A 450 7.90 2.60 2.37
N GLY A 451 8.13 3.19 3.56
CA GLY A 451 7.32 4.27 4.09
C GLY A 451 7.94 5.66 4.00
N THR A 452 9.18 5.82 4.43
CA THR A 452 9.81 7.12 4.68
C THR A 452 10.60 7.69 3.49
N GLY A 453 10.97 6.88 2.51
CA GLY A 453 11.73 7.31 1.33
C GLY A 453 11.09 8.49 0.60
N LYS A 454 11.90 9.40 0.08
CA LYS A 454 11.43 10.64 -0.57
C LYS A 454 10.80 10.36 -1.92
N ARG A 455 11.32 9.39 -2.65
CA ARG A 455 10.85 8.99 -3.99
C ARG A 455 9.90 7.80 -3.97
N ILE A 456 9.85 7.03 -2.89
CA ILE A 456 8.95 5.89 -2.72
C ILE A 456 7.50 6.39 -2.65
N VAL A 457 6.59 5.74 -3.40
CA VAL A 457 5.14 5.92 -3.28
C VAL A 457 4.66 5.08 -2.11
N THR A 458 4.21 5.70 -1.04
CA THR A 458 3.75 4.99 0.17
C THR A 458 2.23 4.90 0.20
N ALA A 459 1.72 3.69 0.41
CA ALA A 459 0.29 3.38 0.42
C ALA A 459 -0.23 3.10 1.83
N GLY A 460 -1.23 3.88 2.26
CA GLY A 460 -2.09 3.57 3.41
C GLY A 460 -3.27 2.70 3.01
N ALA A 461 -3.97 2.12 3.99
CA ALA A 461 -5.05 1.17 3.76
C ALA A 461 -6.42 1.73 4.15
N TYR A 462 -7.45 1.53 3.28
CA TYR A 462 -8.83 1.81 3.65
C TYR A 462 -9.75 0.60 3.39
N VAL A 463 -10.96 0.64 3.96
CA VAL A 463 -11.90 -0.47 3.99
C VAL A 463 -12.79 -0.46 2.75
N THR A 464 -12.71 -1.51 1.94
CA THR A 464 -13.63 -1.74 0.81
C THR A 464 -14.61 -2.88 1.06
N ARG A 465 -14.48 -3.59 2.20
CA ARG A 465 -15.29 -4.75 2.53
C ARG A 465 -15.48 -4.90 4.04
N THR A 466 -16.71 -5.28 4.47
CA THR A 466 -17.07 -5.51 5.88
C THR A 466 -17.87 -6.81 6.09
N ASP A 467 -18.17 -7.55 5.03
CA ASP A 467 -19.05 -8.74 5.05
C ASP A 467 -18.36 -10.03 5.49
N TYR A 468 -17.06 -9.96 5.80
CA TYR A 468 -16.30 -11.08 6.34
C TYR A 468 -16.23 -10.99 7.86
N ASN A 469 -16.78 -11.98 8.54
CA ASN A 469 -16.74 -12.22 9.98
C ASN A 469 -16.71 -10.95 10.85
N SER A 470 -17.87 -10.38 11.14
CA SER A 470 -18.07 -9.13 11.92
C SER A 470 -17.39 -9.11 13.31
N SER A 471 -16.83 -10.24 13.76
CA SER A 471 -16.09 -10.33 15.02
C SER A 471 -14.63 -9.86 14.92
N VAL A 472 -14.06 -9.72 13.70
CA VAL A 472 -12.63 -9.41 13.53
C VAL A 472 -12.37 -7.91 13.60
N LEU A 473 -13.23 -7.07 13.01
CA LEU A 473 -13.14 -5.61 13.07
C LEU A 473 -14.56 -5.02 13.24
N PRO A 474 -15.13 -5.05 14.42
CA PRO A 474 -16.51 -4.61 14.65
C PRO A 474 -16.73 -3.11 14.38
N ASP A 475 -15.68 -2.30 14.40
CA ASP A 475 -15.74 -0.84 14.29
C ASP A 475 -15.37 -0.32 12.89
N GLU A 476 -15.08 -1.19 11.92
CA GLU A 476 -14.67 -0.77 10.57
C GLU A 476 -15.87 -0.53 9.67
N SER A 477 -15.98 0.69 9.14
CA SER A 477 -17.03 1.09 8.20
C SER A 477 -16.49 1.09 6.76
N LEU A 478 -17.34 0.74 5.79
CA LEU A 478 -17.00 0.86 4.36
C LEU A 478 -16.58 2.29 4.03
N GLY A 479 -15.44 2.43 3.40
CA GLY A 479 -14.84 3.71 3.05
C GLY A 479 -13.97 4.32 4.15
N ALA A 480 -14.01 3.82 5.39
CA ALA A 480 -13.17 4.32 6.48
C ALA A 480 -11.70 3.90 6.29
N LEU A 481 -10.79 4.65 6.88
CA LEU A 481 -9.38 4.27 6.98
C LEU A 481 -9.27 3.00 7.83
N GLY A 482 -8.43 2.05 7.41
CA GLY A 482 -8.11 0.89 8.23
C GLY A 482 -7.53 1.34 9.57
N SER A 483 -8.12 0.89 10.67
CA SER A 483 -7.76 1.37 12.02
C SER A 483 -6.29 1.11 12.39
N PHE A 484 -5.64 0.19 11.71
CA PHE A 484 -4.22 -0.15 11.85
C PHE A 484 -3.30 0.70 10.95
N SER A 485 -3.84 1.31 9.86
CA SER A 485 -3.02 1.97 8.84
C SER A 485 -2.15 3.07 9.43
N SER A 486 -0.84 2.88 9.41
CA SER A 486 0.14 3.85 9.91
C SER A 486 -0.01 5.21 9.23
N CYS A 487 0.34 6.24 9.96
CA CYS A 487 0.20 7.64 9.52
C CYS A 487 1.47 8.44 9.76
N GLY A 488 1.63 9.49 8.96
CA GLY A 488 2.67 10.48 9.11
C GLY A 488 2.36 11.51 10.22
N PRO A 489 2.98 12.69 10.13
CA PRO A 489 4.01 13.02 9.15
C PRO A 489 5.31 12.24 9.37
N THR A 490 6.23 12.27 8.41
CA THR A 490 7.61 11.83 8.65
C THR A 490 8.30 12.78 9.63
N ALA A 491 9.43 12.38 10.21
CA ALA A 491 10.16 13.21 11.19
C ALA A 491 10.63 14.56 10.62
N ASP A 492 10.81 14.65 9.29
CA ASP A 492 11.10 15.89 8.55
C ASP A 492 9.84 16.65 8.06
N GLY A 493 8.64 16.22 8.49
CA GLY A 493 7.37 16.92 8.26
C GLY A 493 6.69 16.67 6.93
N ARG A 494 7.18 15.73 6.08
CA ARG A 494 6.52 15.38 4.82
C ARG A 494 5.20 14.64 5.06
N THR A 495 4.22 14.92 4.19
CA THR A 495 2.97 14.16 4.17
C THR A 495 3.22 12.73 3.68
N LYS A 496 2.92 11.77 4.53
CA LYS A 496 2.90 10.33 4.24
C LYS A 496 1.66 9.71 4.93
N PRO A 497 1.05 8.66 4.36
CA PRO A 497 1.32 8.09 3.04
C PRO A 497 1.03 9.10 1.92
N GLU A 498 1.49 8.86 0.68
CA GLU A 498 1.05 9.67 -0.46
C GLU A 498 -0.40 9.42 -0.79
N ILE A 499 -0.82 8.15 -0.76
CA ILE A 499 -2.15 7.74 -1.22
C ILE A 499 -2.70 6.64 -0.31
N THR A 500 -4.01 6.48 -0.24
CA THR A 500 -4.63 5.30 0.37
C THR A 500 -5.29 4.43 -0.69
N ALA A 501 -5.21 3.12 -0.51
CA ALA A 501 -5.77 2.12 -1.42
C ALA A 501 -6.51 1.02 -0.64
N PRO A 502 -7.31 0.18 -1.33
CA PRO A 502 -7.96 -0.97 -0.69
C PRO A 502 -6.96 -1.86 0.04
N GLY A 503 -7.13 -2.06 1.35
CA GLY A 503 -6.21 -2.84 2.17
C GLY A 503 -6.87 -3.67 3.27
N CYS A 504 -8.21 -3.64 3.40
CA CYS A 504 -8.92 -4.41 4.40
C CYS A 504 -9.74 -5.52 3.76
N PHE A 505 -9.53 -6.76 4.24
CA PHE A 505 -10.21 -7.98 3.76
C PHE A 505 -10.12 -8.16 2.23
N ILE A 506 -8.92 -7.99 1.71
CA ILE A 506 -8.63 -8.20 0.30
C ILE A 506 -8.53 -9.71 0.03
N ILE A 507 -9.26 -10.19 -0.99
CA ILE A 507 -9.17 -11.56 -1.45
C ILE A 507 -8.12 -11.66 -2.53
N SER A 508 -7.17 -12.58 -2.35
CA SER A 508 -6.15 -12.87 -3.34
C SER A 508 -5.68 -14.32 -3.20
N ALA A 509 -4.77 -14.76 -4.07
CA ALA A 509 -4.18 -16.08 -4.01
C ALA A 509 -3.47 -16.32 -2.67
N VAL A 510 -3.59 -17.52 -2.12
CA VAL A 510 -2.82 -17.96 -0.95
C VAL A 510 -2.05 -19.23 -1.30
N SER A 511 -0.89 -19.40 -0.66
CA SER A 511 -0.03 -20.56 -0.93
C SER A 511 -0.79 -21.85 -0.64
N SER A 512 -0.80 -22.77 -1.59
CA SER A 512 -1.38 -24.10 -1.41
C SER A 512 -0.51 -25.00 -0.50
N PHE A 513 0.68 -24.56 -0.11
CA PHE A 513 1.53 -25.23 0.87
C PHE A 513 1.26 -24.74 2.30
N ASP A 514 0.76 -23.52 2.48
CA ASP A 514 0.41 -22.95 3.78
C ASP A 514 -0.93 -23.51 4.26
N SER A 515 -0.90 -24.23 5.39
CA SER A 515 -2.09 -24.78 6.05
C SER A 515 -2.76 -23.82 7.04
N SER A 516 -2.12 -22.71 7.37
CA SER A 516 -2.53 -21.78 8.45
C SER A 516 -3.43 -20.63 7.97
N GLY A 517 -3.39 -20.29 6.69
CA GLY A 517 -4.08 -19.14 6.13
C GLY A 517 -5.61 -19.23 6.14
N THR A 518 -6.29 -18.08 6.21
CA THR A 518 -7.75 -18.01 6.10
C THR A 518 -8.18 -18.22 4.65
N LYS A 519 -8.65 -19.40 4.35
CA LYS A 519 -9.05 -19.83 3.01
C LYS A 519 -10.54 -19.62 2.78
N ILE A 520 -10.92 -19.35 1.55
CA ILE A 520 -12.32 -19.20 1.13
C ILE A 520 -12.68 -20.42 0.28
N PRO A 521 -13.47 -21.37 0.80
CA PRO A 521 -13.79 -22.61 0.08
C PRO A 521 -14.47 -22.36 -1.29
N ALA A 522 -15.28 -21.29 -1.40
CA ALA A 522 -15.96 -20.93 -2.64
C ALA A 522 -15.03 -20.31 -3.70
N ALA A 523 -13.78 -20.04 -3.35
CA ALA A 523 -12.77 -19.48 -4.22
C ALA A 523 -11.62 -20.46 -4.50
N SER A 524 -11.76 -21.73 -4.13
CA SER A 524 -10.81 -22.77 -4.52
C SER A 524 -11.07 -23.25 -5.94
N ASN A 525 -10.01 -23.61 -6.64
CA ASN A 525 -10.04 -24.19 -7.97
C ASN A 525 -9.07 -25.36 -8.06
N GLU A 526 -9.49 -26.46 -8.69
CA GLU A 526 -8.63 -27.61 -8.94
C GLU A 526 -8.20 -27.61 -10.41
N THR A 527 -6.89 -27.51 -10.61
CA THR A 527 -6.29 -27.59 -11.96
C THR A 527 -5.15 -28.59 -11.93
N SER A 528 -5.16 -29.54 -12.85
CA SER A 528 -4.11 -30.56 -12.98
C SER A 528 -3.88 -31.39 -11.72
N GLY A 529 -4.93 -31.65 -10.95
CA GLY A 529 -4.88 -32.45 -9.70
C GLY A 529 -4.33 -31.68 -8.49
N ARG A 530 -4.14 -30.36 -8.61
CA ARG A 530 -3.75 -29.49 -7.50
C ARG A 530 -4.85 -28.48 -7.22
N VAL A 531 -5.16 -28.30 -5.94
CA VAL A 531 -6.11 -27.29 -5.47
C VAL A 531 -5.35 -25.97 -5.29
N TYR A 532 -5.82 -24.92 -5.96
CA TYR A 532 -5.37 -23.55 -5.78
C TYR A 532 -6.40 -22.78 -4.96
N GLU A 533 -5.94 -22.07 -3.96
CA GLU A 533 -6.82 -21.47 -2.97
C GLU A 533 -6.65 -19.96 -2.96
N TYR A 534 -7.72 -19.28 -2.54
CA TYR A 534 -7.76 -17.84 -2.33
C TYR A 534 -8.21 -17.56 -0.91
N GLY A 535 -7.73 -16.47 -0.33
CA GLY A 535 -7.99 -16.13 1.06
C GLY A 535 -8.06 -14.64 1.29
N TYR A 536 -8.51 -14.27 2.49
CA TYR A 536 -8.52 -12.88 2.96
C TYR A 536 -7.24 -12.54 3.69
N GLN A 537 -6.68 -11.37 3.36
CA GLN A 537 -5.69 -10.71 4.21
C GLN A 537 -6.03 -9.22 4.35
N MET A 538 -5.46 -8.58 5.38
CA MET A 538 -5.61 -7.15 5.62
C MET A 538 -4.29 -6.54 6.08
N GLY A 539 -4.05 -5.31 5.69
CA GLY A 539 -2.84 -4.56 5.99
C GLY A 539 -2.55 -3.54 4.91
N THR A 540 -1.68 -2.60 5.19
CA THR A 540 -1.07 -1.75 4.17
C THR A 540 -0.24 -2.57 3.17
N SER A 541 0.15 -3.79 3.56
CA SER A 541 0.73 -4.81 2.69
C SER A 541 -0.17 -5.23 1.52
N MET A 542 -1.50 -5.04 1.59
CA MET A 542 -2.46 -5.30 0.51
C MET A 542 -2.75 -4.03 -0.30
N ALA A 543 -2.66 -2.86 0.34
CA ALA A 543 -2.80 -1.57 -0.32
C ALA A 543 -1.61 -1.24 -1.25
N ALA A 544 -0.39 -1.50 -0.81
CA ALA A 544 0.82 -1.26 -1.59
C ALA A 544 0.83 -2.02 -2.94
N PRO A 545 0.61 -3.34 -3.01
CA PRO A 545 0.58 -4.05 -4.29
C PRO A 545 -0.59 -3.63 -5.18
N PHE A 546 -1.72 -3.17 -4.62
CA PHE A 546 -2.78 -2.57 -5.41
C PHE A 546 -2.27 -1.32 -6.14
N VAL A 547 -1.62 -0.41 -5.42
CA VAL A 547 -0.98 0.79 -6.01
C VAL A 547 0.11 0.40 -7.00
N ALA A 548 0.96 -0.58 -6.69
CA ALA A 548 2.00 -1.06 -7.60
C ALA A 548 1.43 -1.58 -8.93
N GLY A 549 0.32 -2.33 -8.89
CA GLY A 549 -0.36 -2.78 -10.08
C GLY A 549 -0.99 -1.64 -10.89
N VAL A 550 -1.56 -0.62 -10.23
CA VAL A 550 -2.03 0.61 -10.91
C VAL A 550 -0.85 1.33 -11.57
N VAL A 551 0.28 1.49 -10.87
CA VAL A 551 1.50 2.08 -11.44
C VAL A 551 2.01 1.28 -12.64
N ALA A 552 1.90 -0.06 -12.62
CA ALA A 552 2.26 -0.89 -13.78
C ALA A 552 1.39 -0.56 -15.00
N THR A 553 0.09 -0.30 -14.84
CA THR A 553 -0.76 0.14 -15.97
C THR A 553 -0.41 1.54 -16.46
N MET A 554 0.01 2.45 -15.56
CA MET A 554 0.54 3.76 -15.94
C MET A 554 1.86 3.63 -16.72
N LEU A 555 2.76 2.74 -16.30
CA LEU A 555 4.02 2.47 -16.99
C LEU A 555 3.81 1.78 -18.36
N GLN A 556 2.76 0.99 -18.53
CA GLN A 556 2.36 0.48 -19.85
C GLN A 556 1.98 1.65 -20.79
N ALA A 557 1.28 2.65 -20.29
CA ALA A 557 0.89 3.83 -21.05
C ALA A 557 2.07 4.78 -21.31
N ALA A 558 2.93 4.97 -20.31
CA ALA A 558 4.06 5.89 -20.32
C ALA A 558 5.31 5.26 -19.66
N PRO A 559 6.12 4.49 -20.43
CA PRO A 559 7.23 3.69 -19.89
C PRO A 559 8.35 4.47 -19.19
N GLN A 560 8.41 5.78 -19.39
CA GLN A 560 9.46 6.66 -18.85
C GLN A 560 8.98 7.60 -17.75
N LEU A 561 7.86 7.29 -17.08
CA LEU A 561 7.43 8.06 -15.91
C LEU A 561 8.50 8.02 -14.81
N SER A 562 8.84 9.18 -14.27
CA SER A 562 9.70 9.25 -13.08
C SER A 562 8.89 9.06 -11.80
N PRO A 563 9.50 8.69 -10.66
CA PRO A 563 8.82 8.59 -9.38
C PRO A 563 8.06 9.86 -8.99
N GLU A 564 8.64 11.03 -9.24
CA GLU A 564 8.03 12.33 -8.94
C GLU A 564 6.75 12.55 -9.74
N VAL A 565 6.78 12.21 -11.03
CA VAL A 565 5.60 12.32 -11.91
C VAL A 565 4.51 11.33 -11.51
N VAL A 566 4.89 10.10 -11.15
CA VAL A 566 3.93 9.10 -10.63
C VAL A 566 3.27 9.62 -9.34
N LYS A 567 4.05 10.16 -8.40
CA LYS A 567 3.52 10.77 -7.16
C LYS A 567 2.60 11.95 -7.44
N ASP A 568 2.96 12.84 -8.37
CA ASP A 568 2.13 13.98 -8.78
C ASP A 568 0.80 13.50 -9.38
N ILE A 569 0.85 12.53 -10.30
CA ILE A 569 -0.37 11.98 -10.92
C ILE A 569 -1.28 11.36 -9.85
N LEU A 570 -0.76 10.48 -9.00
CA LEU A 570 -1.54 9.82 -7.95
C LEU A 570 -2.14 10.83 -6.98
N SER A 571 -1.37 11.85 -6.58
CA SER A 571 -1.82 12.89 -5.66
C SER A 571 -2.90 13.78 -6.25
N THR A 572 -2.75 14.18 -7.52
CA THR A 572 -3.69 15.12 -8.18
C THR A 572 -4.95 14.44 -8.72
N SER A 573 -4.92 13.12 -8.91
CA SER A 573 -6.09 12.30 -9.29
C SER A 573 -6.81 11.66 -8.11
N ALA A 574 -6.27 11.80 -6.90
CA ALA A 574 -6.85 11.18 -5.70
C ALA A 574 -8.27 11.69 -5.41
N ARG A 575 -9.13 10.79 -4.93
CA ARG A 575 -10.51 11.10 -4.55
C ARG A 575 -10.62 11.48 -3.08
N SER A 576 -11.53 12.41 -2.80
CA SER A 576 -12.00 12.74 -1.46
C SER A 576 -13.44 12.26 -1.25
N ASP A 577 -13.82 11.95 -0.02
CA ASP A 577 -15.19 11.66 0.39
C ASP A 577 -15.45 12.09 1.83
N SER A 578 -16.57 11.64 2.43
CA SER A 578 -16.92 12.00 3.83
C SER A 578 -15.92 11.47 4.87
N PHE A 579 -15.14 10.43 4.56
CA PHE A 579 -14.08 9.89 5.43
C PHE A 579 -12.74 10.56 5.17
N ALA A 580 -12.41 10.78 3.89
CA ALA A 580 -11.15 11.38 3.43
C ALA A 580 -11.39 12.85 3.08
N SER A 581 -11.54 13.69 4.10
CA SER A 581 -11.75 15.14 3.99
C SER A 581 -10.54 15.93 4.47
N SER A 582 -10.48 17.23 4.14
CA SER A 582 -9.38 18.14 4.52
C SER A 582 -8.00 17.61 4.08
N LEU A 583 -7.90 17.28 2.81
CA LEU A 583 -6.69 16.73 2.20
C LEU A 583 -5.73 17.84 1.69
N PRO A 584 -4.41 17.61 1.65
CA PRO A 584 -3.74 16.41 2.16
C PRO A 584 -3.61 16.40 3.68
N ASN A 585 -3.53 15.20 4.28
CA ASN A 585 -3.29 15.03 5.71
C ASN A 585 -2.45 13.78 6.00
N SER A 586 -1.95 13.65 7.22
CA SER A 586 -1.04 12.58 7.63
C SER A 586 -1.66 11.18 7.67
N SER A 587 -2.98 11.04 7.60
CA SER A 587 -3.68 9.76 7.66
C SER A 587 -4.05 9.23 6.27
N TRP A 588 -4.53 10.11 5.42
CA TRP A 588 -5.05 9.80 4.09
C TRP A 588 -4.08 10.16 2.96
N GLY A 589 -3.01 10.90 3.28
CA GLY A 589 -2.17 11.51 2.25
C GLY A 589 -2.98 12.48 1.41
N TYR A 590 -2.90 12.32 0.11
CA TYR A 590 -3.68 13.13 -0.84
C TYR A 590 -5.10 12.59 -1.09
N GLY A 591 -5.45 11.42 -0.51
CA GLY A 591 -6.78 10.84 -0.59
C GLY A 591 -6.80 9.35 -0.97
N LYS A 592 -7.93 8.90 -1.51
CA LYS A 592 -8.13 7.54 -2.01
C LYS A 592 -7.70 7.44 -3.46
N ILE A 593 -7.05 6.35 -3.82
CA ILE A 593 -6.64 6.11 -5.21
C ILE A 593 -7.84 6.08 -6.17
N ASP A 594 -7.69 6.76 -7.31
CA ASP A 594 -8.55 6.67 -8.48
C ASP A 594 -7.70 6.20 -9.66
N ALA A 595 -7.80 4.91 -9.96
CA ALA A 595 -6.95 4.29 -10.97
C ALA A 595 -7.30 4.75 -12.39
N LEU A 596 -8.59 4.99 -12.67
CA LEU A 596 -9.02 5.48 -13.98
C LEU A 596 -8.59 6.93 -14.21
N ALA A 597 -8.75 7.79 -13.21
CA ALA A 597 -8.29 9.18 -13.29
C ALA A 597 -6.76 9.27 -13.40
N ALA A 598 -6.01 8.44 -12.64
CA ALA A 598 -4.55 8.38 -12.72
C ALA A 598 -4.07 7.94 -14.11
N LEU A 599 -4.67 6.90 -14.69
CA LEU A 599 -4.34 6.47 -16.05
C LEU A 599 -4.73 7.51 -17.10
N SER A 600 -5.93 8.11 -16.98
CA SER A 600 -6.37 9.17 -17.90
C SER A 600 -5.39 10.34 -17.90
N ARG A 601 -4.95 10.78 -16.73
CA ARG A 601 -3.94 11.83 -16.62
C ARG A 601 -2.58 11.41 -17.16
N THR A 602 -2.21 10.13 -17.01
CA THR A 602 -1.00 9.58 -17.65
C THR A 602 -1.09 9.67 -19.17
N LEU A 603 -2.22 9.29 -19.75
CA LEU A 603 -2.46 9.36 -21.19
C LEU A 603 -2.46 10.80 -21.70
N GLU A 604 -3.06 11.75 -20.97
CA GLU A 604 -2.97 13.17 -21.29
C GLU A 604 -1.52 13.66 -21.40
N LEU A 605 -0.62 13.18 -20.52
CA LEU A 605 0.79 13.51 -20.59
C LEU A 605 1.48 12.87 -21.82
N THR A 606 1.04 11.70 -22.27
CA THR A 606 1.58 11.04 -23.47
C THR A 606 1.00 11.64 -24.75
N ASP A 607 -0.27 11.98 -24.78
CA ASP A 607 -0.92 12.61 -25.94
C ASP A 607 -0.31 13.99 -26.23
N ILE A 608 0.12 14.71 -25.20
CA ILE A 608 0.85 15.97 -25.36
C ILE A 608 2.24 15.74 -25.98
N ARG A 609 2.88 14.58 -25.78
CA ARG A 609 4.11 14.18 -26.48
C ARG A 609 3.86 13.75 -27.92
N ASN A 610 2.67 13.25 -28.21
CA ASN A 610 2.22 12.77 -29.53
C ASN A 610 1.32 13.77 -30.24
N VAL A 611 1.46 15.09 -30.02
CA VAL A 611 0.80 16.08 -30.87
C VAL A 611 1.29 15.87 -32.30
N THR A 612 0.59 14.96 -32.97
CA THR A 612 0.77 14.67 -34.38
C THR A 612 0.57 15.93 -35.22
N ASN A 613 1.45 16.09 -36.14
CA ASN A 613 1.58 17.03 -37.20
C ASN A 613 0.30 17.26 -38.02
N ASP A 614 -0.68 17.96 -37.48
CA ASP A 614 -1.82 18.43 -38.31
C ASP A 614 -1.65 19.86 -38.85
N SER A 615 -0.48 20.45 -38.65
CA SER A 615 -0.11 21.65 -39.43
C SER A 615 1.37 21.57 -39.82
N ALA A 616 1.67 21.77 -41.06
CA ALA A 616 3.03 21.83 -41.63
C ALA A 616 3.99 22.83 -40.94
N PHE A 617 3.45 23.63 -40.02
CA PHE A 617 4.15 24.65 -39.25
C PHE A 617 4.79 24.14 -37.96
N MET A 618 4.22 23.07 -37.31
CA MET A 618 4.71 22.62 -36.03
C MET A 618 5.98 21.78 -36.13
N PRO A 619 7.05 22.16 -35.41
CA PRO A 619 8.22 21.28 -35.31
C PRO A 619 7.90 19.99 -34.53
N ALA A 620 8.56 18.91 -34.89
CA ALA A 620 8.63 17.72 -34.07
C ALA A 620 9.40 18.05 -32.80
N LEU A 621 8.86 17.63 -31.64
CA LEU A 621 9.43 17.89 -30.32
C LEU A 621 10.08 16.62 -29.78
N THR A 622 11.32 16.73 -29.31
CA THR A 622 12.00 15.69 -28.54
C THR A 622 12.45 16.28 -27.22
N VAL A 623 12.02 15.70 -26.11
CA VAL A 623 12.36 16.15 -24.75
C VAL A 623 13.29 15.13 -24.11
N ASN A 624 14.47 15.59 -23.69
CA ASN A 624 15.39 14.86 -22.83
C ASN A 624 15.52 15.62 -21.51
N PRO A 625 16.03 15.00 -20.42
CA PRO A 625 16.21 15.70 -19.14
C PRO A 625 17.00 16.99 -19.21
N ASP A 626 17.96 17.08 -20.16
CA ASP A 626 18.84 18.22 -20.29
C ASP A 626 18.51 19.13 -21.48
N MET A 627 17.63 18.72 -22.41
CA MET A 627 17.43 19.42 -23.66
C MET A 627 16.05 19.20 -24.29
N LEU A 628 15.43 20.26 -24.75
CA LEU A 628 14.27 20.25 -25.63
C LEU A 628 14.74 20.54 -27.05
N SER A 629 14.53 19.61 -27.96
CA SER A 629 14.85 19.75 -29.39
C SER A 629 13.60 19.96 -30.23
N LEU A 630 13.65 20.96 -31.10
CA LEU A 630 12.60 21.34 -32.02
C LEU A 630 13.10 21.08 -33.45
N SER A 631 12.53 20.12 -34.15
CA SER A 631 12.88 19.80 -35.54
C SER A 631 11.79 20.28 -36.49
N PHE A 632 12.09 21.27 -37.30
CA PHE A 632 11.11 21.90 -38.21
C PHE A 632 10.94 21.05 -39.49
N LEU A 633 9.69 20.72 -39.79
CA LEU A 633 9.35 19.86 -40.93
C LEU A 633 9.01 20.65 -42.18
N ALA A 634 8.82 21.96 -42.07
CA ALA A 634 8.53 22.90 -43.17
C ALA A 634 9.24 24.23 -42.93
N ASP A 635 9.44 24.99 -43.99
CA ASP A 635 9.95 26.35 -43.93
C ASP A 635 8.96 27.28 -43.17
N ALA A 636 9.48 28.11 -42.27
CA ALA A 636 8.68 29.06 -41.51
C ALA A 636 9.44 30.38 -41.31
N ALA A 637 8.72 31.50 -41.35
CA ALA A 637 9.28 32.81 -41.13
C ALA A 637 8.78 33.43 -39.82
N ASN A 638 9.62 34.24 -39.19
CA ASN A 638 9.30 34.97 -37.95
C ASN A 638 8.79 34.04 -36.83
N VAL A 639 9.50 32.93 -36.61
CA VAL A 639 9.16 31.95 -35.55
C VAL A 639 9.58 32.49 -34.21
N SER A 640 8.65 32.51 -33.26
CA SER A 640 8.91 32.79 -31.86
C SER A 640 8.62 31.55 -31.03
N VAL A 641 9.55 31.19 -30.19
CA VAL A 641 9.44 30.04 -29.26
C VAL A 641 9.58 30.57 -27.85
N ALA A 642 8.61 30.33 -26.99
CA ALA A 642 8.64 30.73 -25.58
C ALA A 642 8.39 29.53 -24.66
N LEU A 643 9.31 29.29 -23.76
CA LEU A 643 9.19 28.29 -22.69
C LEU A 643 8.70 28.95 -21.39
N ARG A 644 7.66 28.42 -20.80
CA ARG A 644 7.03 28.96 -19.60
C ARG A 644 6.89 27.87 -18.52
N SER A 645 6.86 28.30 -17.24
CA SER A 645 6.45 27.42 -16.14
C SER A 645 4.96 27.06 -16.23
N ALA A 646 4.50 26.12 -15.42
CA ALA A 646 3.07 25.76 -15.33
C ALA A 646 2.19 26.97 -14.95
N GLU A 647 2.74 27.90 -14.16
CA GLU A 647 2.07 29.15 -13.72
C GLU A 647 2.10 30.26 -14.79
N GLY A 648 2.73 29.99 -15.95
CA GLY A 648 2.78 30.93 -17.08
C GLY A 648 3.98 31.86 -17.12
N THR A 649 4.91 31.79 -16.14
CA THR A 649 6.12 32.61 -16.13
C THR A 649 7.04 32.25 -17.29
N CYS A 650 7.47 33.23 -18.09
CA CYS A 650 8.38 33.00 -19.21
C CYS A 650 9.80 32.74 -18.70
N LEU A 651 10.29 31.52 -18.96
CA LEU A 651 11.60 31.03 -18.52
C LEU A 651 12.69 31.21 -19.59
N SER A 652 12.29 31.07 -20.88
CA SER A 652 13.18 31.25 -22.03
C SER A 652 12.38 31.66 -23.23
N SER A 653 12.92 32.48 -24.12
CA SER A 653 12.33 32.84 -25.39
C SER A 653 13.38 32.98 -26.47
N ILE A 654 13.07 32.46 -27.66
CA ILE A 654 13.93 32.52 -28.86
C ILE A 654 13.10 33.05 -30.01
N ARG A 655 13.69 33.95 -30.80
CA ARG A 655 13.13 34.42 -32.10
C ARG A 655 14.01 33.95 -33.21
N LEU A 656 13.44 33.33 -34.21
CA LEU A 656 14.10 32.83 -35.41
C LEU A 656 13.48 33.54 -36.61
N ASN A 657 14.26 34.29 -37.38
CA ASN A 657 13.74 35.06 -38.52
C ASN A 657 13.23 34.18 -39.63
N ASN A 658 13.99 33.14 -40.02
CA ASN A 658 13.62 32.13 -40.98
C ASN A 658 14.13 30.76 -40.52
N VAL A 659 13.31 29.76 -40.61
CA VAL A 659 13.62 28.37 -40.28
C VAL A 659 13.39 27.53 -41.51
N ALA A 660 14.39 26.78 -41.94
CA ALA A 660 14.27 25.87 -43.07
C ALA A 660 13.74 24.50 -42.65
N ALA A 661 13.00 23.84 -43.55
CA ALA A 661 12.64 22.42 -43.36
C ALA A 661 13.89 21.57 -43.09
N GLY A 662 13.81 20.65 -42.11
CA GLY A 662 14.90 19.81 -41.67
C GLY A 662 15.86 20.48 -40.68
N SER A 663 15.71 21.79 -40.37
CA SER A 663 16.51 22.44 -39.32
C SER A 663 16.03 22.10 -37.92
N SER A 664 16.96 22.12 -36.96
CA SER A 664 16.67 21.86 -35.56
C SER A 664 17.15 22.98 -34.66
N GLN A 665 16.34 23.29 -33.63
CA GLN A 665 16.67 24.24 -32.58
C GLN A 665 16.62 23.55 -31.24
N CYS A 666 17.64 23.78 -30.42
CA CYS A 666 17.73 23.19 -29.07
C CYS A 666 17.56 24.25 -27.98
N ILE A 667 16.84 23.90 -26.93
CA ILE A 667 16.66 24.71 -25.72
C ILE A 667 17.23 23.89 -24.55
N PRO A 668 18.29 24.36 -23.87
CA PRO A 668 18.82 23.67 -22.69
C PRO A 668 17.78 23.67 -21.56
N LEU A 669 17.54 22.50 -20.96
CA LEU A 669 16.66 22.33 -19.82
C LEU A 669 17.41 22.08 -18.52
N SER A 670 18.72 21.85 -18.53
CA SER A 670 19.54 21.47 -17.37
C SER A 670 19.42 22.45 -16.19
N SER A 671 19.18 23.74 -16.45
CA SER A 671 19.02 24.77 -15.41
C SER A 671 17.60 24.88 -14.82
N PHE A 672 16.62 24.15 -15.36
CA PHE A 672 15.25 24.19 -14.86
C PHE A 672 14.95 22.97 -14.01
N PRO A 673 14.18 23.10 -12.91
CA PRO A 673 13.78 21.97 -12.07
C PRO A 673 12.91 20.97 -12.84
N SER A 674 12.80 19.74 -12.33
CA SER A 674 11.80 18.78 -12.85
C SER A 674 10.41 19.33 -12.61
N GLY A 675 9.54 19.24 -13.62
CA GLY A 675 8.21 19.84 -13.55
C GLY A 675 7.51 19.93 -14.90
N VAL A 676 6.36 20.57 -14.89
CA VAL A 676 5.53 20.79 -16.09
C VAL A 676 5.84 22.15 -16.69
N TYR A 677 6.02 22.18 -18.02
CA TYR A 677 6.35 23.37 -18.78
C TYR A 677 5.39 23.56 -19.96
N LEU A 678 5.18 24.81 -20.34
CA LEU A 678 4.42 25.21 -21.52
C LEU A 678 5.37 25.76 -22.58
N LEU A 679 5.38 25.17 -23.75
CA LEU A 679 6.10 25.66 -24.94
C LEU A 679 5.14 26.31 -25.90
N THR A 680 5.25 27.61 -26.08
CA THR A 680 4.45 28.34 -27.09
C THR A 680 5.32 28.60 -28.30
N ILE A 681 4.85 28.19 -29.48
CA ILE A 681 5.50 28.42 -30.77
C ILE A 681 4.53 29.24 -31.63
N SER A 682 5.03 30.31 -32.22
CA SER A 682 4.23 31.17 -33.10
C SER A 682 4.99 31.54 -34.38
N SER A 683 4.26 31.65 -35.48
CA SER A 683 4.74 32.17 -36.78
C SER A 683 3.60 32.89 -37.47
N GLY A 684 3.72 34.19 -37.61
CA GLY A 684 2.63 35.04 -38.09
C GLY A 684 1.40 35.00 -37.20
N SER A 685 0.23 34.68 -37.75
CA SER A 685 -1.03 34.48 -37.00
C SER A 685 -1.17 33.09 -36.38
N ASN A 686 -0.29 32.16 -36.71
CA ASN A 686 -0.33 30.79 -36.19
C ASN A 686 0.35 30.74 -34.83
N VAL A 687 -0.36 30.34 -33.78
CA VAL A 687 0.14 30.17 -32.43
C VAL A 687 -0.28 28.82 -31.92
N LYS A 688 0.66 28.06 -31.37
CA LYS A 688 0.38 26.78 -30.68
C LYS A 688 1.16 26.67 -29.38
N THR A 689 0.49 26.22 -28.36
CA THR A 689 1.12 25.94 -27.05
C THR A 689 1.07 24.45 -26.79
N VAL A 690 2.22 23.89 -26.42
CA VAL A 690 2.39 22.49 -26.06
C VAL A 690 2.86 22.41 -24.62
N LYS A 691 2.25 21.55 -23.84
CA LYS A 691 2.64 21.26 -22.47
C LYS A 691 3.56 20.03 -22.48
N PHE A 692 4.65 20.03 -21.72
CA PHE A 692 5.53 18.87 -21.58
C PHE A 692 6.09 18.80 -20.17
N GLY A 693 6.54 17.59 -19.76
CA GLY A 693 7.23 17.37 -18.51
C GLY A 693 8.74 17.24 -18.72
N LYS A 694 9.52 17.76 -17.75
CA LYS A 694 10.95 17.54 -17.63
C LYS A 694 11.21 16.59 -16.44
#